data_363405ba20f7ac3997db1315bb555f87
#
_entry.id   363405ba20f7ac3997db1315bb555f87
#
_cell.length_a   1.000
_cell.length_b   1.000
_cell.length_c   1.000
_cell.angle_alpha   90.00
_cell.angle_beta   90.00
_cell.angle_gamma   90.00
#
_symmetry.space_group_name_H-M   'P 1'
#
loop_
_entity.id
_entity.type
_entity.pdbx_description
1 polymer ?
#
loop_
_entity_poly.entity_id
_entity_poly.type
_entity_poly.pdbx_seq_one_letter_code
_entity_poly.pdbx_strand_id
1 'polypeptide(L)'
;MTGEEESPLVSFNDLGLSAPVLQAVSDLGFESPTPIQEQAIPLLLAGNDLIGQAQTGTGKTAAFALPILSKLDDSLQGIQALVLEPTRELALQVAESFQAFARHVEDFRVAPVYGGASYENQIRSLRHGAQVVVGTPGRLIDLMERGKLDVSKVRCVVLDEADEMLRMGFIEDVNWILSQLPAKRQTALFSATMPDAIRRIAHQHLVSPQEVRIESRTTTATTVHQRYWVVSGVHKIDAMTRILEVEPYDAVLVFVRTKTDAEDVANKLQGRGLACAALHGDIPQRQREKIIERLKSGSLDIIIATDVAARGLDVDRITHVFNYDIPYDAESYVHRIGRTGRAGRTGEAILFVSPRERRALRQIERVTRQRIEPLRMPTAADVNKRRLENFRNQILETIAGGGLEEYLEVVSDLLSDDSLEPETLAAALAKMAQRGSSLLLDENAPEHLHADFEVKRRERRIPSAEPAPLRDFPEMKMVRYRLAVGRRDGVKPGQIVGAIANEAGMESKYIGEICIFDTFSTVDLPEGMPQETADILAAARVCGRKLDIREYTAEPPRRRRDFAPLTAPDYVASELGNEDEDEGEYRHEPGDINGNSINYRPRQRYDRPLGERRCIDFNGPRRFEGPRPPRGGKRFDRSPAVATRRGFGTPPSIRRRNGF
;
A
#
# COMPACT_ATOMS: atom_id res chain seq x y z
N MET A 1 -37.10 -30.71 -9.70
CA MET A 1 -37.65 -29.34 -9.68
C MET A 1 -37.79 -28.96 -8.22
N THR A 2 -36.74 -28.54 -7.59
CA THR A 2 -36.76 -28.00 -6.24
C THR A 2 -36.64 -26.49 -6.44
N GLY A 3 -37.77 -25.79 -6.22
CA GLY A 3 -37.83 -24.35 -6.24
C GLY A 3 -36.95 -23.81 -5.13
N GLU A 4 -35.89 -23.13 -5.48
CA GLU A 4 -35.26 -22.15 -4.59
C GLU A 4 -36.32 -21.05 -4.36
N GLU A 5 -36.89 -21.04 -3.16
CA GLU A 5 -37.69 -19.90 -2.70
C GLU A 5 -36.76 -18.67 -2.68
N GLU A 6 -36.85 -17.82 -3.68
CA GLU A 6 -36.28 -16.48 -3.65
C GLU A 6 -36.87 -15.76 -2.45
N SER A 7 -36.07 -15.57 -1.41
CA SER A 7 -36.42 -14.71 -0.28
C SER A 7 -36.83 -13.35 -0.82
N PRO A 8 -37.96 -12.75 -0.40
CA PRO A 8 -38.40 -11.45 -0.90
C PRO A 8 -37.29 -10.43 -0.70
N LEU A 9 -36.91 -9.74 -1.77
CA LEU A 9 -35.88 -8.69 -1.74
C LEU A 9 -36.38 -7.59 -0.78
N VAL A 10 -35.66 -7.39 0.33
CA VAL A 10 -35.94 -6.33 1.29
C VAL A 10 -35.79 -4.98 0.60
N SER A 11 -36.77 -4.11 0.76
CA SER A 11 -36.78 -2.76 0.23
C SER A 11 -36.31 -1.75 1.31
N PHE A 12 -35.78 -0.60 0.89
CA PHE A 12 -35.51 0.51 1.83
C PHE A 12 -36.77 0.96 2.60
N ASN A 13 -37.95 0.80 2.02
CA ASN A 13 -39.22 1.11 2.67
C ASN A 13 -39.50 0.24 3.92
N ASP A 14 -38.93 -0.95 3.94
CA ASP A 14 -39.13 -1.91 5.02
C ASP A 14 -38.16 -1.67 6.20
N LEU A 15 -37.16 -0.79 6.03
CA LEU A 15 -36.13 -0.54 7.04
C LEU A 15 -36.50 0.51 8.10
N GLY A 16 -37.68 1.17 8.00
CA GLY A 16 -38.17 2.12 8.98
C GLY A 16 -37.53 3.52 8.93
N LEU A 17 -36.96 3.90 7.80
CA LEU A 17 -36.39 5.23 7.58
C LEU A 17 -37.49 6.31 7.49
N SER A 18 -37.15 7.57 7.80
CA SER A 18 -38.08 8.69 7.68
C SER A 18 -38.42 9.00 6.21
N ALA A 19 -39.63 9.52 5.96
CA ALA A 19 -40.08 9.79 4.60
C ALA A 19 -39.16 10.73 3.77
N PRO A 20 -38.59 11.82 4.32
CA PRO A 20 -37.62 12.65 3.58
C PRO A 20 -36.36 11.90 3.17
N VAL A 21 -35.85 10.98 4.04
CA VAL A 21 -34.67 10.17 3.78
C VAL A 21 -34.99 9.11 2.71
N LEU A 22 -36.14 8.46 2.79
CA LEU A 22 -36.59 7.50 1.76
C LEU A 22 -36.72 8.14 0.38
N GLN A 23 -37.27 9.35 0.31
CA GLN A 23 -37.37 10.08 -0.95
C GLN A 23 -35.97 10.39 -1.53
N ALA A 24 -35.02 10.81 -0.67
CA ALA A 24 -33.64 11.07 -1.11
C ALA A 24 -32.96 9.80 -1.64
N VAL A 25 -33.15 8.65 -0.98
CA VAL A 25 -32.63 7.35 -1.41
C VAL A 25 -33.18 6.96 -2.79
N SER A 26 -34.51 7.15 -3.01
CA SER A 26 -35.15 6.89 -4.28
C SER A 26 -34.61 7.79 -5.39
N ASP A 27 -34.48 9.11 -5.13
CA ASP A 27 -33.97 10.09 -6.11
C ASP A 27 -32.52 9.83 -6.51
N LEU A 28 -31.73 9.20 -5.62
CA LEU A 28 -30.36 8.80 -5.88
C LEU A 28 -30.24 7.47 -6.63
N GLY A 29 -31.37 6.81 -6.93
CA GLY A 29 -31.41 5.57 -7.70
C GLY A 29 -30.99 4.32 -6.91
N PHE A 30 -31.13 4.33 -5.58
CA PHE A 30 -30.89 3.13 -4.77
C PHE A 30 -32.13 2.23 -4.87
N GLU A 31 -32.00 1.05 -5.50
CA GLU A 31 -33.09 0.11 -5.73
C GLU A 31 -33.32 -0.82 -4.52
N SER A 32 -32.24 -1.39 -3.97
CA SER A 32 -32.30 -2.33 -2.85
C SER A 32 -31.17 -2.10 -1.87
N PRO A 33 -31.37 -2.35 -0.55
CA PRO A 33 -30.31 -2.23 0.44
C PRO A 33 -29.24 -3.29 0.26
N THR A 34 -28.00 -2.93 0.48
CA THR A 34 -26.91 -3.90 0.56
C THR A 34 -27.00 -4.70 1.85
N PRO A 35 -26.36 -5.88 1.95
CA PRO A 35 -26.44 -6.71 3.17
C PRO A 35 -26.03 -6.03 4.47
N ILE A 36 -25.07 -5.08 4.43
CA ILE A 36 -24.70 -4.30 5.61
C ILE A 36 -25.77 -3.26 5.96
N GLN A 37 -26.44 -2.67 4.96
CA GLN A 37 -27.51 -1.72 5.16
C GLN A 37 -28.77 -2.39 5.72
N GLU A 38 -29.15 -3.52 5.15
CA GLU A 38 -30.29 -4.33 5.59
C GLU A 38 -30.20 -4.69 7.08
N GLN A 39 -29.02 -5.11 7.55
CA GLN A 39 -28.82 -5.54 8.92
C GLN A 39 -28.54 -4.38 9.88
N ALA A 40 -27.77 -3.37 9.46
CA ALA A 40 -27.32 -2.31 10.37
C ALA A 40 -28.37 -1.21 10.57
N ILE A 41 -29.11 -0.83 9.53
CA ILE A 41 -30.08 0.28 9.60
C ILE A 41 -31.15 0.07 10.67
N PRO A 42 -31.85 -1.09 10.75
CA PRO A 42 -32.85 -1.30 11.79
C PRO A 42 -32.28 -1.28 13.20
N LEU A 43 -31.08 -1.83 13.41
CA LEU A 43 -30.40 -1.86 14.70
C LEU A 43 -30.03 -0.44 15.17
N LEU A 44 -29.52 0.39 14.25
CA LEU A 44 -29.19 1.77 14.54
C LEU A 44 -30.44 2.63 14.79
N LEU A 45 -31.54 2.40 14.06
CA LEU A 45 -32.81 3.05 14.33
C LEU A 45 -33.37 2.68 15.70
N ALA A 46 -33.23 1.43 16.13
CA ALA A 46 -33.63 0.97 17.45
C ALA A 46 -32.77 1.55 18.59
N GLY A 47 -31.65 2.22 18.30
CA GLY A 47 -30.77 2.85 19.29
C GLY A 47 -29.71 1.94 19.86
N ASN A 48 -29.49 0.77 19.28
CA ASN A 48 -28.45 -0.16 19.72
C ASN A 48 -27.05 0.34 19.31
N ASP A 49 -26.05 0.07 20.13
CA ASP A 49 -24.67 0.17 19.70
C ASP A 49 -24.35 -0.94 18.70
N LEU A 50 -23.50 -0.64 17.75
CA LEU A 50 -23.24 -1.53 16.60
C LEU A 50 -21.74 -1.71 16.34
N ILE A 51 -21.37 -2.95 16.05
CA ILE A 51 -20.09 -3.29 15.43
C ILE A 51 -20.41 -3.83 14.01
N GLY A 52 -20.10 -3.04 12.99
CA GLY A 52 -20.30 -3.40 11.59
C GLY A 52 -18.99 -3.82 10.94
N GLN A 53 -18.80 -5.12 10.69
CA GLN A 53 -17.63 -5.62 9.97
C GLN A 53 -17.97 -5.86 8.50
N ALA A 54 -17.52 -4.96 7.62
CA ALA A 54 -17.72 -5.06 6.19
C ALA A 54 -16.61 -4.34 5.42
N GLN A 55 -16.28 -4.81 4.22
CA GLN A 55 -15.24 -4.21 3.37
C GLN A 55 -15.63 -2.81 2.86
N THR A 56 -14.66 -2.06 2.34
CA THR A 56 -14.91 -0.79 1.64
C THR A 56 -15.73 -1.05 0.38
N GLY A 57 -16.63 -0.12 0.05
CA GLY A 57 -17.51 -0.26 -1.13
C GLY A 57 -18.77 -1.09 -0.91
N THR A 58 -19.03 -1.60 0.29
CA THR A 58 -20.26 -2.36 0.62
C THR A 58 -21.45 -1.48 1.00
N GLY A 59 -21.30 -0.16 1.00
CA GLY A 59 -22.37 0.77 1.34
C GLY A 59 -22.46 1.14 2.83
N LYS A 60 -21.37 1.00 3.60
CA LYS A 60 -21.29 1.35 5.04
C LYS A 60 -21.76 2.78 5.32
N THR A 61 -21.36 3.74 4.49
CA THR A 61 -21.73 5.14 4.67
C THR A 61 -23.25 5.33 4.75
N ALA A 62 -24.00 4.75 3.83
CA ALA A 62 -25.46 4.80 3.89
C ALA A 62 -26.03 4.01 5.08
N ALA A 63 -25.38 2.90 5.48
CA ALA A 63 -25.80 2.10 6.62
C ALA A 63 -25.83 2.88 7.95
N PHE A 64 -24.95 3.87 8.13
CA PHE A 64 -25.01 4.73 9.32
C PHE A 64 -25.62 6.10 9.06
N ALA A 65 -25.45 6.69 7.87
CA ALA A 65 -25.95 8.04 7.60
C ALA A 65 -27.49 8.10 7.54
N LEU A 66 -28.14 7.13 6.88
CA LEU A 66 -29.59 7.10 6.74
C LEU A 66 -30.34 7.02 8.10
N PRO A 67 -29.95 6.12 9.03
CA PRO A 67 -30.60 6.09 10.36
C PRO A 67 -30.25 7.32 11.21
N ILE A 68 -29.04 7.89 11.11
CA ILE A 68 -28.71 9.14 11.81
C ILE A 68 -29.63 10.27 11.33
N LEU A 69 -29.77 10.47 10.02
CA LEU A 69 -30.64 11.48 9.43
C LEU A 69 -32.11 11.29 9.83
N SER A 70 -32.57 10.04 9.87
CA SER A 70 -33.96 9.72 10.27
C SER A 70 -34.25 9.97 11.76
N LYS A 71 -33.21 10.09 12.60
CA LYS A 71 -33.30 10.29 14.06
C LYS A 71 -32.91 11.70 14.51
N LEU A 72 -32.61 12.60 13.59
CA LEU A 72 -32.33 14.01 13.96
C LEU A 72 -33.54 14.62 14.65
N ASP A 73 -33.26 15.43 15.65
CA ASP A 73 -34.25 16.13 16.44
C ASP A 73 -34.20 17.63 16.07
N ASP A 74 -35.17 18.10 15.32
CA ASP A 74 -35.21 19.47 14.81
C ASP A 74 -35.38 20.51 15.94
N SER A 75 -35.87 20.07 17.11
CA SER A 75 -35.99 20.93 18.30
C SER A 75 -34.63 21.15 19.00
N LEU A 76 -33.64 20.31 18.71
CA LEU A 76 -32.34 20.34 19.36
C LEU A 76 -31.31 21.12 18.54
N GLN A 77 -31.00 22.31 19.00
CA GLN A 77 -29.95 23.13 18.38
C GLN A 77 -28.55 22.62 18.78
N GLY A 78 -27.71 22.32 17.80
CA GLY A 78 -26.32 21.89 18.00
C GLY A 78 -25.99 20.53 17.38
N ILE A 79 -24.79 20.06 17.66
CA ILE A 79 -24.25 18.84 17.04
C ILE A 79 -24.88 17.62 17.71
N GLN A 80 -25.58 16.80 16.92
CA GLN A 80 -26.27 15.58 17.40
C GLN A 80 -25.52 14.31 17.01
N ALA A 81 -24.75 14.34 15.90
CA ALA A 81 -23.93 13.21 15.49
C ALA A 81 -22.50 13.65 15.15
N LEU A 82 -21.55 12.78 15.53
CA LEU A 82 -20.14 12.93 15.25
C LEU A 82 -19.65 11.69 14.50
N VAL A 83 -19.03 11.88 13.34
CA VAL A 83 -18.42 10.80 12.53
C VAL A 83 -16.92 11.02 12.48
N LEU A 84 -16.16 10.01 12.89
CA LEU A 84 -14.70 10.02 12.85
C LEU A 84 -14.21 9.26 11.61
N GLU A 85 -13.35 9.92 10.84
CA GLU A 85 -12.77 9.41 9.61
C GLU A 85 -11.23 9.43 9.68
N PRO A 86 -10.52 8.43 9.14
CA PRO A 86 -9.06 8.40 9.20
C PRO A 86 -8.41 9.47 8.31
N THR A 87 -9.07 9.88 7.22
CA THR A 87 -8.51 10.81 6.24
C THR A 87 -9.45 11.98 5.94
N ARG A 88 -8.86 13.05 5.41
CA ARG A 88 -9.57 14.28 5.02
C ARG A 88 -10.53 14.03 3.87
N GLU A 89 -10.06 13.24 2.93
CA GLU A 89 -10.80 12.87 1.72
C GLU A 89 -12.06 12.09 2.09
N LEU A 90 -11.95 11.11 3.00
CA LEU A 90 -13.11 10.36 3.50
C LEU A 90 -14.07 11.28 4.29
N ALA A 91 -13.55 12.17 5.12
CA ALA A 91 -14.40 13.10 5.85
C ALA A 91 -15.22 14.01 4.92
N LEU A 92 -14.64 14.42 3.79
CA LEU A 92 -15.35 15.18 2.76
C LEU A 92 -16.40 14.33 2.05
N GLN A 93 -16.05 13.12 1.60
CA GLN A 93 -16.97 12.21 0.91
C GLN A 93 -18.16 11.82 1.77
N VAL A 94 -17.90 11.51 3.05
CA VAL A 94 -18.97 11.18 3.98
C VAL A 94 -19.88 12.40 4.24
N ALA A 95 -19.30 13.61 4.36
CA ALA A 95 -20.09 14.82 4.49
C ALA A 95 -20.94 15.11 3.23
N GLU A 96 -20.38 14.90 2.04
CA GLU A 96 -21.10 14.99 0.76
C GLU A 96 -22.23 13.96 0.68
N SER A 97 -21.98 12.73 1.13
CA SER A 97 -23.01 11.68 1.21
C SER A 97 -24.15 12.06 2.15
N PHE A 98 -23.83 12.59 3.34
CA PHE A 98 -24.85 13.13 4.26
C PHE A 98 -25.67 14.22 3.60
N GLN A 99 -25.04 15.16 2.89
CA GLN A 99 -25.76 16.24 2.19
C GLN A 99 -26.66 15.68 1.09
N ALA A 100 -26.22 14.67 0.35
CA ALA A 100 -27.01 14.03 -0.70
C ALA A 100 -28.22 13.27 -0.12
N PHE A 101 -28.03 12.50 0.97
CA PHE A 101 -29.11 11.77 1.63
C PHE A 101 -30.10 12.67 2.37
N ALA A 102 -29.67 13.88 2.74
CA ALA A 102 -30.49 14.85 3.47
C ALA A 102 -31.20 15.90 2.57
N ARG A 103 -31.21 15.71 1.23
CA ARG A 103 -31.74 16.72 0.29
C ARG A 103 -33.18 17.15 0.54
N HIS A 104 -33.97 16.30 1.20
CA HIS A 104 -35.35 16.55 1.58
C HIS A 104 -35.54 16.77 3.09
N VAL A 105 -34.45 16.81 3.87
CA VAL A 105 -34.49 17.16 5.28
C VAL A 105 -34.34 18.67 5.42
N GLU A 106 -35.36 19.33 6.00
CA GLU A 106 -35.34 20.79 6.18
C GLU A 106 -34.20 21.23 7.10
N ASP A 107 -33.59 22.36 6.78
CA ASP A 107 -32.53 23.02 7.56
C ASP A 107 -31.34 22.13 7.95
N PHE A 108 -31.14 20.99 7.28
CA PHE A 108 -30.01 20.10 7.54
C PHE A 108 -28.68 20.74 7.15
N ARG A 109 -27.70 20.61 8.08
CA ARG A 109 -26.32 21.07 7.85
C ARG A 109 -25.30 20.08 8.39
N VAL A 110 -24.37 19.70 7.57
CA VAL A 110 -23.20 18.90 7.91
C VAL A 110 -21.94 19.76 7.83
N ALA A 111 -21.03 19.61 8.80
CA ALA A 111 -19.75 20.31 8.81
C ALA A 111 -18.57 19.32 8.70
N PRO A 112 -17.83 19.31 7.58
CA PRO A 112 -16.58 18.57 7.49
C PRO A 112 -15.48 19.30 8.25
N VAL A 113 -14.77 18.57 9.14
CA VAL A 113 -13.74 19.08 10.08
C VAL A 113 -12.46 18.28 9.92
N TYR A 114 -11.43 18.83 9.24
CA TYR A 114 -10.20 18.13 8.94
C TYR A 114 -8.98 19.06 8.90
N GLY A 115 -7.80 18.49 9.08
CA GLY A 115 -6.55 19.25 9.07
C GLY A 115 -6.16 19.80 7.69
N GLY A 116 -5.43 20.93 7.65
CA GLY A 116 -4.92 21.52 6.39
C GLY A 116 -5.89 22.45 5.67
N ALA A 117 -7.17 22.50 6.05
CA ALA A 117 -8.13 23.50 5.59
C ALA A 117 -8.18 24.72 6.53
N SER A 118 -8.79 25.82 6.03
CA SER A 118 -8.95 27.05 6.80
C SER A 118 -9.76 26.85 8.08
N TYR A 119 -9.23 27.24 9.21
CA TYR A 119 -9.93 27.25 10.48
C TYR A 119 -11.21 28.09 10.46
N GLU A 120 -11.14 29.27 9.87
CA GLU A 120 -12.24 30.22 9.86
C GLU A 120 -13.46 29.65 9.14
N ASN A 121 -13.25 28.97 8.02
CA ASN A 121 -14.35 28.35 7.27
C ASN A 121 -15.00 27.22 8.07
N GLN A 122 -14.22 26.37 8.71
CA GLN A 122 -14.76 25.28 9.54
C GLN A 122 -15.50 25.81 10.77
N ILE A 123 -14.94 26.80 11.47
CA ILE A 123 -15.62 27.45 12.61
C ILE A 123 -16.91 28.14 12.16
N ARG A 124 -16.91 28.76 10.98
CA ARG A 124 -18.12 29.36 10.42
C ARG A 124 -19.19 28.31 10.17
N SER A 125 -18.85 27.20 9.52
CA SER A 125 -19.76 26.07 9.29
C SER A 125 -20.39 25.56 10.61
N LEU A 126 -19.55 25.35 11.64
CA LEU A 126 -20.05 24.92 12.95
C LEU A 126 -21.02 25.92 13.58
N ARG A 127 -20.73 27.22 13.50
CA ARG A 127 -21.58 28.28 14.03
C ARG A 127 -22.92 28.44 13.28
N HIS A 128 -22.99 28.00 12.03
CA HIS A 128 -24.22 28.04 11.24
C HIS A 128 -25.24 26.96 11.62
N GLY A 129 -24.98 26.19 12.70
CA GLY A 129 -25.93 25.21 13.23
C GLY A 129 -25.82 23.83 12.60
N ALA A 130 -24.62 23.34 12.43
CA ALA A 130 -24.40 21.96 11.97
C ALA A 130 -24.96 20.95 12.98
N GLN A 131 -25.82 20.02 12.49
CA GLN A 131 -26.35 18.91 13.27
C GLN A 131 -25.42 17.69 13.23
N VAL A 132 -24.67 17.51 12.12
CA VAL A 132 -23.71 16.45 11.94
C VAL A 132 -22.33 17.05 11.71
N VAL A 133 -21.31 16.47 12.39
CA VAL A 133 -19.91 16.80 12.15
C VAL A 133 -19.21 15.53 11.70
N VAL A 134 -18.50 15.61 10.58
CA VAL A 134 -17.68 14.54 10.05
C VAL A 134 -16.22 15.00 10.06
N GLY A 135 -15.31 14.28 10.73
CA GLY A 135 -13.98 14.82 10.83
C GLY A 135 -12.86 13.86 11.16
N THR A 136 -11.62 14.35 10.96
CA THR A 136 -10.41 13.62 11.33
C THR A 136 -10.01 13.89 12.78
N PRO A 137 -9.51 12.88 13.52
CA PRO A 137 -9.28 12.98 14.97
C PRO A 137 -8.50 14.22 15.40
N GLY A 138 -7.31 14.46 14.86
CA GLY A 138 -6.46 15.56 15.31
C GLY A 138 -7.09 16.97 15.16
N ARG A 139 -7.91 17.25 14.12
CA ARG A 139 -8.59 18.54 13.98
C ARG A 139 -9.82 18.66 14.87
N LEU A 140 -10.50 17.53 15.12
CA LEU A 140 -11.62 17.51 16.08
C LEU A 140 -11.10 17.86 17.47
N ILE A 141 -10.02 17.22 17.93
CA ILE A 141 -9.37 17.48 19.21
C ILE A 141 -9.01 18.97 19.34
N ASP A 142 -8.30 19.52 18.37
CA ASP A 142 -7.87 20.91 18.39
C ASP A 142 -9.06 21.91 18.49
N LEU A 143 -10.18 21.64 17.81
CA LEU A 143 -11.37 22.47 17.91
C LEU A 143 -12.14 22.27 19.24
N MET A 144 -12.14 21.05 19.80
CA MET A 144 -12.72 20.75 21.11
C MET A 144 -11.93 21.45 22.21
N GLU A 145 -10.61 21.31 22.24
CA GLU A 145 -9.72 21.96 23.23
C GLU A 145 -9.82 23.50 23.18
N ARG A 146 -10.00 24.08 22.00
CA ARG A 146 -10.23 25.53 21.84
C ARG A 146 -11.66 25.97 22.16
N GLY A 147 -12.55 25.05 22.57
CA GLY A 147 -13.96 25.36 22.82
C GLY A 147 -14.73 25.88 21.61
N LYS A 148 -14.30 25.49 20.38
CA LYS A 148 -14.96 25.86 19.12
C LYS A 148 -15.91 24.78 18.61
N LEU A 149 -15.76 23.56 19.10
CA LEU A 149 -16.60 22.41 18.82
C LEU A 149 -17.26 21.95 20.13
N ASP A 150 -18.54 22.23 20.28
CA ASP A 150 -19.35 21.79 21.42
C ASP A 150 -20.00 20.42 21.09
N VAL A 151 -19.57 19.40 21.81
CA VAL A 151 -20.04 18.02 21.65
C VAL A 151 -21.02 17.58 22.74
N SER A 152 -21.45 18.50 23.61
CA SER A 152 -22.31 18.20 24.76
C SER A 152 -23.69 17.62 24.43
N LYS A 153 -24.14 17.83 23.19
CA LYS A 153 -25.43 17.36 22.68
C LYS A 153 -25.31 16.16 21.71
N VAL A 154 -24.13 15.60 21.55
CA VAL A 154 -23.91 14.42 20.70
C VAL A 154 -24.66 13.23 21.26
N ARG A 155 -25.56 12.67 20.45
CA ARG A 155 -26.37 11.48 20.76
C ARG A 155 -25.87 10.24 20.03
N CYS A 156 -25.17 10.43 18.91
CA CYS A 156 -24.62 9.35 18.11
C CYS A 156 -23.17 9.64 17.73
N VAL A 157 -22.29 8.65 17.86
CA VAL A 157 -20.93 8.70 17.34
C VAL A 157 -20.67 7.50 16.45
N VAL A 158 -20.02 7.75 15.31
CA VAL A 158 -19.59 6.72 14.35
C VAL A 158 -18.07 6.74 14.24
N LEU A 159 -17.47 5.57 14.32
CA LEU A 159 -16.08 5.32 13.97
C LEU A 159 -16.08 4.57 12.64
N ASP A 160 -15.77 5.21 11.54
CA ASP A 160 -15.65 4.53 10.24
C ASP A 160 -14.18 4.26 9.90
N GLU A 161 -13.92 3.17 9.21
CA GLU A 161 -12.57 2.66 8.91
C GLU A 161 -11.66 2.64 10.17
N ALA A 162 -12.17 2.06 11.28
CA ALA A 162 -11.48 2.06 12.56
C ALA A 162 -10.11 1.36 12.50
N ASP A 163 -9.97 0.31 11.72
CA ASP A 163 -8.69 -0.38 11.46
C ASP A 163 -7.68 0.53 10.77
N GLU A 164 -8.12 1.42 9.90
CA GLU A 164 -7.27 2.40 9.26
C GLU A 164 -6.85 3.51 10.25
N MET A 165 -7.75 3.95 11.13
CA MET A 165 -7.38 4.87 12.21
C MET A 165 -6.31 4.26 13.13
N LEU A 166 -6.40 2.95 13.41
CA LEU A 166 -5.37 2.21 14.16
C LEU A 166 -4.01 2.24 13.43
N ARG A 167 -3.98 1.95 12.13
CA ARG A 167 -2.76 1.94 11.33
C ARG A 167 -2.10 3.32 11.25
N MET A 168 -2.89 4.37 11.28
CA MET A 168 -2.42 5.75 11.27
C MET A 168 -1.98 6.24 12.66
N GLY A 169 -2.15 5.44 13.71
CA GLY A 169 -1.77 5.78 15.07
C GLY A 169 -2.77 6.65 15.82
N PHE A 170 -4.00 6.82 15.32
CA PHE A 170 -5.02 7.67 15.93
C PHE A 170 -5.80 7.04 17.10
N ILE A 171 -5.38 5.88 17.58
CA ILE A 171 -6.11 5.16 18.63
C ILE A 171 -6.24 5.98 19.93
N GLU A 172 -5.18 6.65 20.34
CA GLU A 172 -5.20 7.50 21.53
C GLU A 172 -6.09 8.72 21.33
N ASP A 173 -6.02 9.33 20.15
CA ASP A 173 -6.87 10.44 19.73
C ASP A 173 -8.36 10.06 19.76
N VAL A 174 -8.70 8.89 19.19
CA VAL A 174 -10.07 8.34 19.20
C VAL A 174 -10.56 8.11 20.61
N ASN A 175 -9.77 7.46 21.46
CA ASN A 175 -10.11 7.25 22.87
C ASN A 175 -10.32 8.57 23.61
N TRP A 176 -9.47 9.57 23.37
CA TRP A 176 -9.61 10.89 23.97
C TRP A 176 -10.93 11.54 23.54
N ILE A 177 -11.25 11.57 22.25
CA ILE A 177 -12.51 12.13 21.73
C ILE A 177 -13.70 11.43 22.38
N LEU A 178 -13.73 10.09 22.37
CA LEU A 178 -14.81 9.31 22.95
C LEU A 178 -15.00 9.59 24.45
N SER A 179 -13.94 9.90 25.18
CA SER A 179 -14.00 10.28 26.60
C SER A 179 -14.63 11.65 26.85
N GLN A 180 -14.61 12.55 25.86
CA GLN A 180 -15.20 13.88 25.95
C GLN A 180 -16.69 13.92 25.61
N LEU A 181 -17.24 12.86 25.00
CA LEU A 181 -18.63 12.78 24.60
C LEU A 181 -19.56 12.43 25.78
N PRO A 182 -20.86 12.76 25.70
CA PRO A 182 -21.84 12.36 26.72
C PRO A 182 -21.83 10.85 26.96
N ALA A 183 -21.99 10.45 28.24
CA ALA A 183 -22.03 9.03 28.59
C ALA A 183 -23.23 8.30 27.96
N LYS A 184 -24.38 8.99 27.86
CA LYS A 184 -25.57 8.44 27.19
C LYS A 184 -25.53 8.81 25.72
N ARG A 185 -25.01 7.94 24.92
CA ARG A 185 -24.94 8.07 23.46
C ARG A 185 -25.05 6.70 22.80
N GLN A 186 -25.37 6.67 21.54
CA GLN A 186 -25.25 5.51 20.68
C GLN A 186 -23.86 5.53 20.01
N THR A 187 -23.19 4.38 19.99
CA THR A 187 -21.86 4.26 19.33
C THR A 187 -21.91 3.20 18.25
N ALA A 188 -21.50 3.55 17.04
CA ALA A 188 -21.36 2.61 15.93
C ALA A 188 -19.89 2.55 15.48
N LEU A 189 -19.37 1.35 15.36
CA LEU A 189 -18.00 1.10 14.89
C LEU A 189 -18.05 0.29 13.61
N PHE A 190 -17.53 0.88 12.53
CA PHE A 190 -17.38 0.22 11.23
C PHE A 190 -15.92 -0.03 10.93
N SER A 191 -15.61 -1.25 10.50
CA SER A 191 -14.24 -1.63 10.16
C SER A 191 -14.24 -2.78 9.15
N ALA A 192 -13.21 -2.87 8.32
CA ALA A 192 -13.03 -4.05 7.49
C ALA A 192 -12.47 -5.23 8.30
N THR A 193 -11.66 -4.93 9.30
CA THR A 193 -10.99 -5.92 10.15
C THR A 193 -11.15 -5.62 11.63
N MET A 194 -11.01 -6.65 12.45
CA MET A 194 -11.20 -6.54 13.92
C MET A 194 -9.96 -7.02 14.69
N PRO A 195 -8.82 -6.32 14.56
CA PRO A 195 -7.66 -6.62 15.41
C PRO A 195 -7.94 -6.35 16.89
N ASP A 196 -7.15 -6.95 17.79
CA ASP A 196 -7.37 -6.87 19.23
C ASP A 196 -7.42 -5.44 19.78
N ALA A 197 -6.71 -4.51 19.13
CA ALA A 197 -6.75 -3.10 19.54
C ALA A 197 -8.13 -2.48 19.28
N ILE A 198 -8.78 -2.77 18.15
CA ILE A 198 -10.13 -2.30 17.83
C ILE A 198 -11.17 -2.98 18.72
N ARG A 199 -11.01 -4.28 19.01
CA ARG A 199 -11.87 -4.96 19.98
C ARG A 199 -11.83 -4.33 21.36
N ARG A 200 -10.64 -3.89 21.82
CA ARG A 200 -10.51 -3.17 23.08
C ARG A 200 -11.29 -1.85 23.09
N ILE A 201 -11.22 -1.05 22.01
CA ILE A 201 -12.01 0.17 21.87
C ILE A 201 -13.51 -0.15 21.93
N ALA A 202 -13.95 -1.17 21.18
CA ALA A 202 -15.34 -1.59 21.20
C ALA A 202 -15.79 -1.99 22.62
N HIS A 203 -15.03 -2.81 23.32
CA HIS A 203 -15.34 -3.21 24.70
C HIS A 203 -15.34 -2.05 25.71
N GLN A 204 -14.52 -1.04 25.49
CA GLN A 204 -14.39 0.11 26.39
C GLN A 204 -15.51 1.14 26.21
N HIS A 205 -15.97 1.35 24.98
CA HIS A 205 -16.81 2.49 24.61
C HIS A 205 -18.21 2.12 24.12
N LEU A 206 -18.47 0.85 23.78
CA LEU A 206 -19.78 0.38 23.34
C LEU A 206 -20.47 -0.39 24.46
N VAL A 207 -21.81 -0.24 24.55
CA VAL A 207 -22.65 -0.90 25.54
C VAL A 207 -23.48 -1.99 24.86
N SER A 208 -23.19 -3.24 25.16
CA SER A 208 -23.88 -4.42 24.60
C SER A 208 -24.08 -4.31 23.09
N PRO A 209 -23.00 -4.10 22.30
CA PRO A 209 -23.14 -3.86 20.87
C PRO A 209 -23.70 -5.07 20.13
N GLN A 210 -24.53 -4.80 19.12
CA GLN A 210 -24.91 -5.80 18.15
C GLN A 210 -23.80 -5.94 17.12
N GLU A 211 -23.43 -7.18 16.78
CA GLU A 211 -22.40 -7.44 15.78
C GLU A 211 -23.04 -7.83 14.45
N VAL A 212 -22.78 -7.03 13.44
CA VAL A 212 -23.14 -7.31 12.04
C VAL A 212 -21.87 -7.62 11.28
N ARG A 213 -21.75 -8.85 10.82
CA ARG A 213 -20.59 -9.30 10.05
C ARG A 213 -21.02 -9.73 8.66
N ILE A 214 -20.62 -8.96 7.69
CA ILE A 214 -20.82 -9.33 6.29
C ILE A 214 -19.58 -10.11 5.84
N GLU A 215 -19.75 -11.42 5.72
CA GLU A 215 -18.74 -12.25 5.09
C GLU A 215 -18.69 -11.87 3.60
N SER A 216 -17.67 -11.10 3.23
CA SER A 216 -17.44 -10.88 1.81
C SER A 216 -17.01 -12.20 1.18
N ARG A 217 -17.91 -12.84 0.48
CA ARG A 217 -17.50 -13.67 -0.64
C ARG A 217 -16.80 -12.71 -1.59
N THR A 218 -15.51 -12.58 -1.45
CA THR A 218 -14.49 -11.87 -2.27
C THR A 218 -14.99 -11.11 -3.51
N THR A 219 -15.96 -10.19 -3.35
CA THR A 219 -16.55 -9.48 -4.50
C THR A 219 -15.60 -8.45 -5.12
N THR A 220 -14.77 -7.79 -4.33
CA THR A 220 -13.78 -6.83 -4.86
C THR A 220 -12.67 -7.52 -5.65
N ALA A 221 -12.43 -8.80 -5.37
CA ALA A 221 -11.39 -9.55 -6.05
C ALA A 221 -11.88 -10.16 -7.38
N THR A 222 -13.20 -10.30 -7.59
CA THR A 222 -13.76 -10.89 -8.82
C THR A 222 -13.87 -9.89 -9.97
N THR A 223 -14.00 -8.61 -9.68
CA THR A 223 -14.06 -7.55 -10.70
C THR A 223 -12.68 -7.01 -11.10
N VAL A 224 -11.63 -7.32 -10.32
CA VAL A 224 -10.28 -6.84 -10.58
C VAL A 224 -9.40 -8.00 -11.06
N HIS A 225 -8.93 -7.90 -12.30
CA HIS A 225 -7.95 -8.81 -12.85
C HIS A 225 -6.57 -8.52 -12.24
N GLN A 226 -5.98 -9.52 -11.57
CA GLN A 226 -4.77 -9.35 -10.78
C GLN A 226 -3.59 -10.05 -11.44
N ARG A 227 -2.54 -9.30 -11.72
CA ARG A 227 -1.32 -9.80 -12.36
C ARG A 227 -0.07 -9.38 -11.58
N TYR A 228 0.96 -10.21 -11.59
CA TYR A 228 2.25 -9.82 -11.02
C TYR A 228 3.37 -9.95 -12.01
N TRP A 229 4.34 -9.03 -11.91
CA TRP A 229 5.59 -9.13 -12.64
C TRP A 229 6.77 -9.25 -11.68
N VAL A 230 7.68 -10.19 -11.97
CA VAL A 230 8.88 -10.35 -11.17
C VAL A 230 9.97 -9.43 -11.68
N VAL A 231 10.38 -8.52 -10.79
CA VAL A 231 11.42 -7.53 -11.09
C VAL A 231 12.76 -8.23 -11.27
N SER A 232 13.22 -8.32 -12.50
CA SER A 232 14.53 -8.88 -12.83
C SER A 232 15.05 -8.30 -14.14
N GLY A 233 16.31 -7.88 -14.15
CA GLY A 233 17.02 -7.43 -15.35
C GLY A 233 16.59 -6.07 -15.93
N VAL A 234 15.35 -5.63 -15.69
CA VAL A 234 14.79 -4.35 -16.16
C VAL A 234 14.40 -3.48 -14.96
N HIS A 235 14.60 -2.17 -15.06
CA HIS A 235 14.15 -1.25 -14.04
C HIS A 235 12.63 -1.19 -13.98
N LYS A 236 12.05 -1.13 -12.78
CA LYS A 236 10.59 -1.05 -12.56
C LYS A 236 9.92 0.04 -13.41
N ILE A 237 10.58 1.19 -13.57
CA ILE A 237 10.05 2.31 -14.32
C ILE A 237 9.95 2.01 -15.83
N ASP A 238 10.93 1.29 -16.39
CA ASP A 238 10.92 0.91 -17.79
C ASP A 238 9.85 -0.14 -18.08
N ALA A 239 9.72 -1.11 -17.17
CA ALA A 239 8.66 -2.10 -17.21
C ALA A 239 7.26 -1.45 -17.15
N MET A 240 7.05 -0.53 -16.21
CA MET A 240 5.79 0.19 -16.07
C MET A 240 5.46 1.02 -17.33
N THR A 241 6.45 1.74 -17.87
CA THR A 241 6.26 2.53 -19.10
C THR A 241 5.83 1.64 -20.26
N ARG A 242 6.48 0.48 -20.46
CA ARG A 242 6.11 -0.46 -21.54
C ARG A 242 4.69 -0.99 -21.40
N ILE A 243 4.26 -1.31 -20.17
CA ILE A 243 2.90 -1.75 -19.91
C ILE A 243 1.90 -0.63 -20.26
N LEU A 244 2.17 0.60 -19.79
CA LEU A 244 1.33 1.77 -20.05
C LEU A 244 1.27 2.17 -21.52
N GLU A 245 2.30 1.86 -22.31
CA GLU A 245 2.27 2.11 -23.76
C GLU A 245 1.41 1.11 -24.54
N VAL A 246 1.25 -0.10 -24.02
CA VAL A 246 0.54 -1.19 -24.73
C VAL A 246 -0.89 -1.35 -24.25
N GLU A 247 -1.11 -1.26 -22.94
CA GLU A 247 -2.44 -1.47 -22.35
C GLU A 247 -3.29 -0.19 -22.41
N PRO A 248 -4.56 -0.28 -22.85
CA PRO A 248 -5.46 0.87 -22.80
C PRO A 248 -5.88 1.16 -21.36
N TYR A 249 -5.76 2.42 -20.94
CA TYR A 249 -6.21 2.86 -19.63
C TYR A 249 -6.89 4.24 -19.72
N ASP A 250 -7.81 4.52 -18.77
CA ASP A 250 -8.37 5.85 -18.60
C ASP A 250 -7.58 6.63 -17.53
N ALA A 251 -7.43 6.04 -16.34
CA ALA A 251 -6.61 6.58 -15.29
C ALA A 251 -5.87 5.48 -14.53
N VAL A 252 -4.68 5.83 -14.03
CA VAL A 252 -3.76 4.90 -13.35
C VAL A 252 -3.40 5.43 -11.97
N LEU A 253 -3.50 4.58 -10.97
CA LEU A 253 -3.00 4.86 -9.63
C LEU A 253 -1.80 3.96 -9.31
N VAL A 254 -0.65 4.58 -9.03
CA VAL A 254 0.60 3.89 -8.74
C VAL A 254 0.92 4.02 -7.26
N PHE A 255 1.01 2.90 -6.56
CA PHE A 255 1.38 2.86 -5.15
C PHE A 255 2.88 2.68 -4.96
N VAL A 256 3.50 3.61 -4.24
CA VAL A 256 4.90 3.58 -3.84
C VAL A 256 5.03 3.65 -2.33
N ARG A 257 6.20 3.24 -1.82
CA ARG A 257 6.42 3.14 -0.36
C ARG A 257 6.67 4.48 0.30
N THR A 258 7.44 5.36 -0.33
CA THR A 258 7.85 6.63 0.29
C THR A 258 7.44 7.84 -0.56
N LYS A 259 7.38 9.02 0.09
CA LYS A 259 7.11 10.28 -0.60
C LYS A 259 8.19 10.64 -1.64
N THR A 260 9.45 10.33 -1.33
CA THR A 260 10.57 10.54 -2.26
C THR A 260 10.43 9.66 -3.50
N ASP A 261 10.03 8.37 -3.33
CA ASP A 261 9.77 7.50 -4.46
C ASP A 261 8.61 8.03 -5.32
N ALA A 262 7.57 8.64 -4.68
CA ALA A 262 6.46 9.23 -5.42
C ALA A 262 6.92 10.36 -6.34
N GLU A 263 7.75 11.26 -5.84
CA GLU A 263 8.33 12.36 -6.62
C GLU A 263 9.27 11.85 -7.71
N ASP A 264 10.17 10.93 -7.38
CA ASP A 264 11.14 10.35 -8.32
C ASP A 264 10.48 9.63 -9.48
N VAL A 265 9.47 8.80 -9.20
CA VAL A 265 8.73 8.07 -10.23
C VAL A 265 7.92 9.05 -11.08
N ALA A 266 7.25 10.03 -10.47
CA ALA A 266 6.50 11.05 -11.20
C ALA A 266 7.42 11.85 -12.15
N ASN A 267 8.56 12.33 -11.68
CA ASN A 267 9.52 13.08 -12.49
C ASN A 267 10.04 12.25 -13.68
N LYS A 268 10.33 10.97 -13.47
CA LYS A 268 10.80 10.06 -14.53
C LYS A 268 9.71 9.78 -15.57
N LEU A 269 8.45 9.66 -15.17
CA LEU A 269 7.32 9.47 -16.09
C LEU A 269 7.01 10.75 -16.86
N GLN A 270 7.05 11.92 -16.20
CA GLN A 270 6.92 13.22 -16.87
C GLN A 270 8.01 13.44 -17.91
N GLY A 271 9.27 13.08 -17.59
CA GLY A 271 10.38 13.10 -18.53
C GLY A 271 10.18 12.20 -19.77
N ARG A 272 9.24 11.26 -19.69
CA ARG A 272 8.82 10.38 -20.80
C ARG A 272 7.54 10.87 -21.52
N GLY A 273 7.05 12.05 -21.13
CA GLY A 273 5.86 12.67 -21.75
C GLY A 273 4.52 12.20 -21.20
N LEU A 274 4.50 11.44 -20.10
CA LEU A 274 3.25 10.98 -19.48
C LEU A 274 2.67 12.06 -18.55
N ALA A 275 1.35 12.30 -18.66
CA ALA A 275 0.62 13.26 -17.82
C ALA A 275 0.42 12.66 -16.41
N CYS A 276 1.36 12.92 -15.51
CA CYS A 276 1.34 12.36 -14.16
C CYS A 276 1.66 13.39 -13.06
N ALA A 277 1.29 13.05 -11.81
CA ALA A 277 1.61 13.84 -10.63
C ALA A 277 1.86 12.94 -9.42
N ALA A 278 2.76 13.39 -8.52
CA ALA A 278 2.92 12.77 -7.21
C ALA A 278 1.81 13.21 -6.25
N LEU A 279 1.40 12.30 -5.33
CA LEU A 279 0.43 12.58 -4.27
C LEU A 279 0.91 11.97 -2.96
N HIS A 280 1.33 12.82 -2.00
CA HIS A 280 1.85 12.39 -0.69
C HIS A 280 1.53 13.41 0.41
N GLY A 281 1.83 13.06 1.66
CA GLY A 281 1.43 13.83 2.84
C GLY A 281 1.95 15.27 2.91
N ASP A 282 3.10 15.56 2.31
CA ASP A 282 3.72 16.90 2.35
C ASP A 282 3.10 17.89 1.34
N ILE A 283 2.29 17.39 0.39
CA ILE A 283 1.62 18.27 -0.58
C ILE A 283 0.51 19.06 0.11
N PRO A 284 0.50 20.40 -0.02
CA PRO A 284 -0.55 21.23 0.55
C PRO A 284 -1.94 20.82 0.07
N GLN A 285 -2.94 20.87 0.97
CA GLN A 285 -4.30 20.36 0.70
C GLN A 285 -4.92 20.92 -0.58
N ARG A 286 -4.81 22.23 -0.82
CA ARG A 286 -5.31 22.86 -2.05
C ARG A 286 -4.68 22.29 -3.33
N GLN A 287 -3.41 21.88 -3.25
CA GLN A 287 -2.76 21.25 -4.41
C GLN A 287 -3.22 19.81 -4.59
N ARG A 288 -3.44 19.07 -3.49
CA ARG A 288 -4.00 17.72 -3.53
C ARG A 288 -5.37 17.71 -4.19
N GLU A 289 -6.26 18.60 -3.76
CA GLU A 289 -7.60 18.77 -4.35
C GLU A 289 -7.54 19.06 -5.85
N LYS A 290 -6.64 19.97 -6.28
CA LYS A 290 -6.42 20.25 -7.70
C LYS A 290 -5.90 19.04 -8.48
N ILE A 291 -4.99 18.25 -7.89
CA ILE A 291 -4.47 17.04 -8.55
C ILE A 291 -5.61 16.03 -8.74
N ILE A 292 -6.45 15.82 -7.71
CA ILE A 292 -7.58 14.91 -7.77
C ILE A 292 -8.61 15.40 -8.80
N GLU A 293 -8.91 16.70 -8.83
CA GLU A 293 -9.83 17.30 -9.80
C GLU A 293 -9.31 17.13 -11.24
N ARG A 294 -8.02 17.35 -11.46
CA ARG A 294 -7.39 17.10 -12.75
C ARG A 294 -7.44 15.63 -13.16
N LEU A 295 -7.31 14.68 -12.21
CA LEU A 295 -7.52 13.27 -12.50
C LEU A 295 -8.99 13.00 -12.87
N LYS A 296 -9.95 13.55 -12.14
CA LYS A 296 -11.39 13.41 -12.44
C LYS A 296 -11.75 13.98 -13.81
N SER A 297 -11.20 15.13 -14.19
CA SER A 297 -11.47 15.80 -15.46
C SER A 297 -10.72 15.22 -16.68
N GLY A 298 -9.78 14.30 -16.50
CA GLY A 298 -8.98 13.75 -17.60
C GLY A 298 -7.84 14.64 -18.07
N SER A 299 -7.52 15.72 -17.37
CA SER A 299 -6.33 16.54 -17.63
C SER A 299 -5.06 15.99 -16.99
N LEU A 300 -5.18 14.90 -16.24
CA LEU A 300 -4.13 14.10 -15.64
C LEU A 300 -4.56 12.64 -15.67
N ASP A 301 -3.69 11.74 -16.10
CA ASP A 301 -4.05 10.33 -16.27
C ASP A 301 -3.40 9.42 -15.22
N ILE A 302 -2.26 9.83 -14.65
CA ILE A 302 -1.50 8.98 -13.73
C ILE A 302 -1.23 9.71 -12.42
N ILE A 303 -1.59 9.09 -11.30
CA ILE A 303 -1.18 9.54 -9.96
C ILE A 303 -0.22 8.51 -9.34
N ILE A 304 0.90 9.00 -8.82
CA ILE A 304 1.86 8.21 -8.04
C ILE A 304 1.67 8.60 -6.57
N ALA A 305 1.20 7.67 -5.75
CA ALA A 305 0.80 7.98 -4.39
C ALA A 305 1.40 7.05 -3.34
N THR A 306 1.55 7.57 -2.12
CA THR A 306 1.74 6.75 -0.92
C THR A 306 0.41 6.22 -0.42
N ASP A 307 0.41 5.11 0.35
CA ASP A 307 -0.82 4.52 0.91
C ASP A 307 -1.70 5.55 1.62
N VAL A 308 -1.11 6.36 2.50
CA VAL A 308 -1.82 7.38 3.27
C VAL A 308 -2.49 8.43 2.36
N ALA A 309 -1.83 8.82 1.29
CA ALA A 309 -2.34 9.86 0.41
C ALA A 309 -3.38 9.35 -0.59
N ALA A 310 -3.32 8.07 -0.96
CA ALA A 310 -4.29 7.44 -1.86
C ALA A 310 -5.55 6.93 -1.14
N ARG A 311 -5.53 6.91 0.20
CA ARG A 311 -6.71 6.56 0.99
C ARG A 311 -7.81 7.58 0.79
N GLY A 312 -9.04 7.11 0.68
CA GLY A 312 -10.18 7.98 0.41
C GLY A 312 -10.24 8.52 -1.02
N LEU A 313 -9.27 8.18 -1.89
CA LEU A 313 -9.36 8.55 -3.29
C LEU A 313 -10.49 7.77 -3.97
N ASP A 314 -11.52 8.49 -4.35
CA ASP A 314 -12.70 7.97 -5.07
C ASP A 314 -12.80 8.64 -6.43
N VAL A 315 -12.31 7.92 -7.44
CA VAL A 315 -12.29 8.37 -8.82
C VAL A 315 -12.64 7.20 -9.73
N ASP A 316 -13.82 7.24 -10.30
CA ASP A 316 -14.39 6.16 -11.13
C ASP A 316 -13.58 5.84 -12.38
N ARG A 317 -12.79 6.81 -12.88
CA ARG A 317 -11.92 6.63 -14.05
C ARG A 317 -10.76 5.67 -13.82
N ILE A 318 -10.40 5.34 -12.57
CA ILE A 318 -9.22 4.51 -12.30
C ILE A 318 -9.48 3.09 -12.81
N THR A 319 -8.87 2.76 -13.93
CA THR A 319 -8.91 1.44 -14.55
C THR A 319 -7.76 0.56 -14.10
N HIS A 320 -6.60 1.15 -13.79
CA HIS A 320 -5.38 0.43 -13.44
C HIS A 320 -4.82 0.83 -12.08
N VAL A 321 -4.43 -0.15 -11.29
CA VAL A 321 -3.70 0.03 -10.04
C VAL A 321 -2.35 -0.66 -10.13
N PHE A 322 -1.27 0.10 -10.08
CA PHE A 322 0.08 -0.45 -9.98
C PHE A 322 0.54 -0.48 -8.53
N ASN A 323 0.87 -1.65 -8.03
CA ASN A 323 1.64 -1.79 -6.80
C ASN A 323 3.13 -1.79 -7.18
N TYR A 324 3.70 -0.60 -7.40
CA TYR A 324 5.11 -0.42 -7.73
C TYR A 324 6.02 -0.99 -6.64
N ASP A 325 5.59 -0.84 -5.39
CA ASP A 325 6.15 -1.52 -4.23
C ASP A 325 5.11 -2.40 -3.57
N ILE A 326 5.50 -3.65 -3.28
CA ILE A 326 4.62 -4.59 -2.59
C ILE A 326 4.22 -4.05 -1.22
N PRO A 327 2.93 -4.10 -0.84
CA PRO A 327 2.49 -3.66 0.47
C PRO A 327 3.02 -4.57 1.60
N TYR A 328 3.04 -4.04 2.81
CA TYR A 328 3.53 -4.77 3.99
C TYR A 328 2.64 -5.95 4.39
N ASP A 329 1.35 -5.82 4.15
CA ASP A 329 0.33 -6.81 4.50
C ASP A 329 -0.70 -6.98 3.37
N ALA A 330 -1.40 -8.11 3.41
CA ALA A 330 -2.37 -8.48 2.38
C ALA A 330 -3.63 -7.59 2.40
N GLU A 331 -3.96 -7.01 3.53
CA GLU A 331 -5.10 -6.15 3.72
C GLU A 331 -4.88 -4.79 3.02
N SER A 332 -3.67 -4.21 3.20
CA SER A 332 -3.25 -3.03 2.44
C SER A 332 -3.31 -3.29 0.92
N TYR A 333 -2.98 -4.52 0.48
CA TYR A 333 -3.13 -4.90 -0.93
C TYR A 333 -4.59 -4.80 -1.39
N VAL A 334 -5.52 -5.36 -0.63
CA VAL A 334 -6.96 -5.33 -0.95
C VAL A 334 -7.45 -3.87 -1.01
N HIS A 335 -7.06 -3.03 -0.04
CA HIS A 335 -7.41 -1.60 -0.02
C HIS A 335 -6.84 -0.82 -1.21
N ARG A 336 -5.64 -1.19 -1.70
CA ARG A 336 -5.05 -0.58 -2.89
C ARG A 336 -5.81 -0.97 -4.15
N ILE A 337 -6.03 -2.27 -4.38
CA ILE A 337 -6.72 -2.74 -5.59
C ILE A 337 -8.18 -2.33 -5.63
N GLY A 338 -8.83 -2.14 -4.46
CA GLY A 338 -10.18 -1.59 -4.35
C GLY A 338 -10.31 -0.12 -4.78
N ARG A 339 -9.24 0.52 -5.31
CA ARG A 339 -9.33 1.82 -5.99
C ARG A 339 -9.77 1.68 -7.44
N THR A 340 -9.76 0.50 -8.01
CA THR A 340 -10.33 0.16 -9.33
C THR A 340 -11.42 -0.90 -9.19
N GLY A 341 -12.09 -1.24 -10.27
CA GLY A 341 -13.17 -2.25 -10.28
C GLY A 341 -14.42 -1.84 -9.49
N ARG A 342 -14.70 -0.53 -9.37
CA ARG A 342 -15.83 0.01 -8.64
C ARG A 342 -17.11 0.09 -9.49
N ALA A 343 -18.25 0.14 -8.83
CA ALA A 343 -19.57 0.27 -9.47
C ALA A 343 -19.81 -0.77 -10.59
N GLY A 344 -19.38 -2.02 -10.39
CA GLY A 344 -19.58 -3.10 -11.36
C GLY A 344 -18.64 -3.05 -12.58
N ARG A 345 -17.70 -2.12 -12.65
CA ARG A 345 -16.68 -2.05 -13.72
C ARG A 345 -15.58 -3.09 -13.47
N THR A 346 -14.89 -3.46 -14.53
CA THR A 346 -13.66 -4.26 -14.45
C THR A 346 -12.47 -3.36 -14.19
N GLY A 347 -11.48 -3.87 -13.45
CA GLY A 347 -10.23 -3.16 -13.16
C GLY A 347 -9.01 -4.06 -13.31
N GLU A 348 -7.85 -3.45 -13.49
CA GLU A 348 -6.56 -4.13 -13.60
C GLU A 348 -5.68 -3.79 -12.41
N ALA A 349 -5.11 -4.80 -11.78
CA ALA A 349 -4.15 -4.65 -10.69
C ALA A 349 -2.82 -5.32 -11.05
N ILE A 350 -1.74 -4.55 -11.08
CA ILE A 350 -0.42 -5.03 -11.44
C ILE A 350 0.52 -4.88 -10.25
N LEU A 351 1.12 -6.00 -9.83
CA LEU A 351 2.00 -6.06 -8.67
C LEU A 351 3.45 -6.31 -9.09
N PHE A 352 4.36 -5.42 -8.76
CA PHE A 352 5.79 -5.61 -8.96
C PHE A 352 6.41 -6.31 -7.75
N VAL A 353 7.01 -7.47 -7.98
CA VAL A 353 7.52 -8.35 -6.94
C VAL A 353 9.00 -8.62 -7.15
N SER A 354 9.85 -8.25 -6.21
CA SER A 354 11.24 -8.69 -6.25
C SER A 354 11.36 -10.17 -5.86
N PRO A 355 12.45 -10.86 -6.27
CA PRO A 355 12.66 -12.26 -5.91
C PRO A 355 12.65 -12.54 -4.39
N ARG A 356 12.97 -11.53 -3.58
CA ARG A 356 12.97 -11.62 -2.11
C ARG A 356 11.56 -11.53 -1.51
N GLU A 357 10.61 -10.90 -2.20
CA GLU A 357 9.25 -10.61 -1.75
C GLU A 357 8.23 -11.71 -2.10
N ARG A 358 8.67 -12.83 -2.66
CA ARG A 358 7.79 -13.99 -2.98
C ARG A 358 6.97 -14.51 -1.81
N ARG A 359 7.46 -14.35 -0.57
CA ARG A 359 6.69 -14.77 0.61
C ARG A 359 5.47 -13.85 0.82
N ALA A 360 5.65 -12.56 0.60
CA ALA A 360 4.56 -11.59 0.67
C ALA A 360 3.50 -11.85 -0.41
N LEU A 361 3.92 -12.12 -1.67
CA LEU A 361 3.00 -12.52 -2.74
C LEU A 361 2.13 -13.73 -2.33
N ARG A 362 2.75 -14.81 -1.81
CA ARG A 362 2.00 -15.99 -1.36
C ARG A 362 1.06 -15.70 -0.20
N GLN A 363 1.43 -14.76 0.67
CA GLN A 363 0.56 -14.34 1.77
C GLN A 363 -0.65 -13.57 1.24
N ILE A 364 -0.47 -12.69 0.26
CA ILE A 364 -1.54 -11.99 -0.44
C ILE A 364 -2.49 -13.01 -1.08
N GLU A 365 -1.99 -13.94 -1.90
CA GLU A 365 -2.81 -14.99 -2.54
C GLU A 365 -3.60 -15.83 -1.54
N ARG A 366 -3.00 -16.13 -0.36
CA ARG A 366 -3.67 -16.89 0.69
C ARG A 366 -4.83 -16.11 1.34
N VAL A 367 -4.63 -14.83 1.61
CA VAL A 367 -5.63 -13.96 2.25
C VAL A 367 -6.75 -13.61 1.28
N THR A 368 -6.40 -13.27 0.05
CA THR A 368 -7.37 -12.96 -1.00
C THR A 368 -8.08 -14.18 -1.55
N ARG A 369 -7.59 -15.40 -1.23
CA ARG A 369 -8.05 -16.69 -1.78
C ARG A 369 -8.09 -16.71 -3.31
N GLN A 370 -7.29 -15.85 -3.94
CA GLN A 370 -7.17 -15.76 -5.38
C GLN A 370 -5.71 -15.96 -5.79
N ARG A 371 -5.52 -16.66 -6.89
CA ARG A 371 -4.21 -16.77 -7.52
C ARG A 371 -3.98 -15.54 -8.39
N ILE A 372 -2.85 -14.87 -8.17
CA ILE A 372 -2.42 -13.74 -8.98
C ILE A 372 -1.65 -14.29 -10.19
N GLU A 373 -2.02 -13.87 -11.39
CA GLU A 373 -1.44 -14.38 -12.62
C GLU A 373 -0.08 -13.74 -12.95
N PRO A 374 0.86 -14.48 -13.51
CA PRO A 374 2.11 -13.88 -13.97
C PRO A 374 1.87 -12.98 -15.19
N LEU A 375 2.30 -11.72 -15.11
CA LEU A 375 2.27 -10.78 -16.23
C LEU A 375 3.40 -11.08 -17.21
N ARG A 376 3.04 -11.29 -18.47
CA ARG A 376 4.01 -11.31 -19.57
C ARG A 376 4.36 -9.86 -19.94
N MET A 377 5.64 -9.52 -19.81
CA MET A 377 6.11 -8.19 -20.18
C MET A 377 5.96 -7.95 -21.68
N PRO A 378 5.38 -6.80 -22.10
CA PRO A 378 5.34 -6.44 -23.51
C PRO A 378 6.74 -6.37 -24.12
N THR A 379 6.89 -6.96 -25.29
CA THR A 379 8.15 -6.93 -26.08
C THR A 379 8.32 -5.58 -26.79
N ALA A 380 9.53 -5.29 -27.28
CA ALA A 380 9.76 -4.10 -28.11
C ALA A 380 8.85 -4.11 -29.35
N ALA A 381 8.60 -5.27 -29.94
CA ALA A 381 7.70 -5.43 -31.07
C ALA A 381 6.23 -5.08 -30.71
N ASP A 382 5.75 -5.49 -29.52
CA ASP A 382 4.41 -5.14 -29.04
C ASP A 382 4.26 -3.62 -28.87
N VAL A 383 5.28 -2.97 -28.27
CA VAL A 383 5.33 -1.52 -28.09
C VAL A 383 5.36 -0.79 -29.43
N ASN A 384 6.23 -1.25 -30.34
CA ASN A 384 6.35 -0.66 -31.68
C ASN A 384 5.03 -0.75 -32.46
N LYS A 385 4.37 -1.90 -32.42
CA LYS A 385 3.06 -2.08 -33.04
C LYS A 385 2.06 -1.07 -32.51
N ARG A 386 1.98 -0.90 -31.20
CA ARG A 386 1.04 0.05 -30.57
C ARG A 386 1.37 1.50 -30.89
N ARG A 387 2.65 1.86 -30.91
CA ARG A 387 3.09 3.21 -31.29
C ARG A 387 2.72 3.53 -32.73
N LEU A 388 2.90 2.58 -33.65
CA LEU A 388 2.49 2.74 -35.03
C LEU A 388 0.98 2.88 -35.22
N GLU A 389 0.19 2.07 -34.48
CA GLU A 389 -1.26 2.17 -34.47
C GLU A 389 -1.72 3.54 -33.96
N ASN A 390 -1.17 4.00 -32.83
CA ASN A 390 -1.49 5.30 -32.26
C ASN A 390 -1.10 6.45 -33.20
N PHE A 391 0.08 6.40 -33.77
CA PHE A 391 0.54 7.40 -34.73
C PHE A 391 -0.35 7.46 -35.96
N ARG A 392 -0.72 6.30 -36.52
CA ARG A 392 -1.67 6.20 -37.61
C ARG A 392 -3.02 6.82 -37.28
N ASN A 393 -3.57 6.51 -36.09
CA ASN A 393 -4.84 7.03 -35.66
C ASN A 393 -4.80 8.55 -35.48
N GLN A 394 -3.72 9.10 -34.90
CA GLN A 394 -3.53 10.55 -34.79
C GLN A 394 -3.52 11.25 -36.17
N ILE A 395 -2.86 10.65 -37.16
CA ILE A 395 -2.88 11.18 -38.52
C ILE A 395 -4.32 11.19 -39.05
N LEU A 396 -5.04 10.07 -38.94
CA LEU A 396 -6.40 9.95 -39.44
C LEU A 396 -7.37 10.93 -38.74
N GLU A 397 -7.25 11.08 -37.44
CA GLU A 397 -8.04 12.04 -36.63
C GLU A 397 -7.71 13.49 -37.03
N THR A 398 -6.43 13.80 -37.26
CA THR A 398 -6.02 15.13 -37.73
C THR A 398 -6.60 15.45 -39.12
N ILE A 399 -6.59 14.45 -40.02
CA ILE A 399 -7.20 14.62 -41.35
C ILE A 399 -8.73 14.82 -41.23
N ALA A 400 -9.39 14.00 -40.40
CA ALA A 400 -10.83 14.07 -40.21
C ALA A 400 -11.28 15.39 -39.52
N GLY A 401 -10.41 15.94 -38.66
CA GLY A 401 -10.66 17.22 -37.98
C GLY A 401 -10.64 18.45 -38.86
N GLY A 402 -10.13 18.35 -40.08
CA GLY A 402 -10.03 19.46 -41.04
C GLY A 402 -9.03 20.55 -40.63
N GLY A 403 -9.16 21.74 -41.21
CA GLY A 403 -8.28 22.89 -40.91
C GLY A 403 -6.84 22.70 -41.49
N LEU A 404 -6.72 21.95 -42.57
CA LEU A 404 -5.43 21.66 -43.19
C LEU A 404 -5.13 22.58 -44.39
N GLU A 405 -6.02 23.50 -44.73
CA GLU A 405 -5.96 24.33 -45.94
C GLU A 405 -4.63 25.12 -46.01
N GLU A 406 -4.29 25.82 -44.92
CA GLU A 406 -3.02 26.61 -44.86
C GLU A 406 -1.78 25.71 -44.94
N TYR A 407 -1.84 24.50 -44.35
CA TYR A 407 -0.73 23.55 -44.40
C TYR A 407 -0.61 22.90 -45.80
N LEU A 408 -1.73 22.69 -46.51
CA LEU A 408 -1.72 22.18 -47.88
C LEU A 408 -1.06 23.16 -48.87
N GLU A 409 -1.28 24.47 -48.67
CA GLU A 409 -0.59 25.48 -49.48
C GLU A 409 0.94 25.40 -49.30
N VAL A 410 1.41 25.31 -48.03
CA VAL A 410 2.84 25.18 -47.71
C VAL A 410 3.42 23.88 -48.29
N VAL A 411 2.68 22.76 -48.15
CA VAL A 411 3.11 21.46 -48.69
C VAL A 411 3.16 21.50 -50.23
N SER A 412 2.19 22.11 -50.90
CA SER A 412 2.16 22.28 -52.35
C SER A 412 3.34 23.12 -52.84
N ASP A 413 3.70 24.19 -52.15
CA ASP A 413 4.87 25.02 -52.47
C ASP A 413 6.17 24.22 -52.35
N LEU A 414 6.32 23.45 -51.26
CA LEU A 414 7.49 22.59 -51.07
C LEU A 414 7.59 21.47 -52.13
N LEU A 415 6.47 20.92 -52.61
CA LEU A 415 6.43 19.89 -53.65
C LEU A 415 6.52 20.47 -55.08
N SER A 416 6.51 21.78 -55.26
CA SER A 416 6.76 22.41 -56.56
C SER A 416 8.24 22.31 -57.00
N ASP A 417 9.14 21.94 -56.08
CA ASP A 417 10.52 21.56 -56.36
C ASP A 417 10.57 20.09 -56.77
N ASP A 418 10.84 19.83 -58.06
CA ASP A 418 10.90 18.49 -58.64
C ASP A 418 11.94 17.55 -57.96
N SER A 419 12.77 18.06 -57.08
CA SER A 419 13.77 17.28 -56.33
C SER A 419 13.21 16.62 -55.07
N LEU A 420 12.00 16.97 -54.59
CA LEU A 420 11.43 16.50 -53.36
C LEU A 420 10.26 15.54 -53.59
N GLU A 421 10.44 14.27 -53.27
CA GLU A 421 9.39 13.26 -53.31
C GLU A 421 8.39 13.40 -52.18
N PRO A 422 7.07 13.23 -52.40
CA PRO A 422 6.04 13.33 -51.37
C PRO A 422 6.27 12.39 -50.18
N GLU A 423 6.77 11.19 -50.42
CA GLU A 423 7.08 10.21 -49.36
C GLU A 423 8.23 10.69 -48.46
N THR A 424 9.25 11.32 -49.07
CA THR A 424 10.38 11.89 -48.32
C THR A 424 9.93 13.06 -47.45
N LEU A 425 9.09 13.94 -48.00
CA LEU A 425 8.49 15.05 -47.25
C LEU A 425 7.63 14.51 -46.06
N ALA A 426 6.75 13.53 -46.32
CA ALA A 426 5.94 12.91 -45.29
C ALA A 426 6.79 12.27 -44.20
N ALA A 427 7.86 11.57 -44.56
CA ALA A 427 8.79 10.99 -43.58
C ALA A 427 9.50 12.06 -42.73
N ALA A 428 9.90 13.18 -43.36
CA ALA A 428 10.51 14.30 -42.64
C ALA A 428 9.53 14.94 -41.65
N LEU A 429 8.29 15.21 -42.08
CA LEU A 429 7.23 15.74 -41.20
C LEU A 429 6.89 14.78 -40.07
N ALA A 430 6.79 13.47 -40.32
CA ALA A 430 6.61 12.44 -39.32
C ALA A 430 7.76 12.46 -38.29
N LYS A 431 9.01 12.57 -38.72
CA LYS A 431 10.16 12.69 -37.83
C LYS A 431 10.14 13.98 -37.00
N MET A 432 9.75 15.09 -37.60
CA MET A 432 9.60 16.37 -36.87
C MET A 432 8.49 16.29 -35.82
N ALA A 433 7.37 15.65 -36.12
CA ALA A 433 6.25 15.42 -35.19
C ALA A 433 6.68 14.65 -33.93
N GLN A 434 7.66 13.77 -34.02
CA GLN A 434 8.21 13.00 -32.92
C GLN A 434 9.14 13.81 -31.99
N ARG A 435 9.41 15.09 -32.28
CA ARG A 435 10.23 16.01 -31.46
C ARG A 435 11.58 15.44 -31.02
N GLY A 436 12.22 14.64 -31.88
CA GLY A 436 13.55 14.07 -31.65
C GLY A 436 13.58 12.76 -30.84
N SER A 437 12.44 12.21 -30.42
CA SER A 437 12.35 10.85 -29.88
C SER A 437 12.24 9.84 -31.04
N SER A 438 12.83 8.64 -30.86
CA SER A 438 12.64 7.56 -31.85
C SER A 438 11.20 7.04 -31.75
N LEU A 439 10.51 6.95 -32.90
CA LEU A 439 9.17 6.35 -32.95
C LEU A 439 9.21 4.86 -32.57
N LEU A 440 10.28 4.16 -32.96
CA LEU A 440 10.41 2.73 -32.75
C LEU A 440 11.54 2.42 -31.77
N LEU A 441 11.34 1.40 -30.95
CA LEU A 441 12.37 0.78 -30.11
C LEU A 441 13.19 -0.18 -30.98
N ASP A 442 14.46 -0.36 -30.61
CA ASP A 442 15.30 -1.37 -31.23
C ASP A 442 14.87 -2.78 -30.78
N GLU A 443 14.31 -3.56 -31.71
CA GLU A 443 13.84 -4.93 -31.45
C GLU A 443 14.98 -5.92 -31.23
N ASN A 444 16.20 -5.58 -31.66
CA ASN A 444 17.39 -6.42 -31.50
C ASN A 444 18.16 -6.09 -30.23
N ALA A 445 17.75 -5.07 -29.47
CA ALA A 445 18.36 -4.79 -28.17
C ALA A 445 18.18 -6.01 -27.23
N PRO A 446 19.23 -6.45 -26.52
CA PRO A 446 19.13 -7.61 -25.65
C PRO A 446 18.07 -7.36 -24.56
N GLU A 447 16.89 -7.94 -24.76
CA GLU A 447 15.78 -7.85 -23.82
C GLU A 447 15.97 -8.85 -22.67
N HIS A 448 16.47 -8.39 -21.54
CA HIS A 448 16.50 -9.16 -20.29
C HIS A 448 15.13 -9.23 -19.61
N LEU A 449 14.03 -9.30 -20.41
CA LEU A 449 12.64 -9.21 -19.93
C LEU A 449 12.13 -10.46 -19.23
N HIS A 450 12.77 -11.62 -19.46
CA HIS A 450 12.40 -12.88 -18.87
C HIS A 450 13.37 -13.24 -17.74
N ALA A 451 12.92 -13.03 -16.48
CA ALA A 451 13.39 -13.93 -15.46
C ALA A 451 12.63 -15.25 -15.66
N ASP A 452 13.18 -16.12 -16.49
CA ASP A 452 12.89 -17.52 -16.31
C ASP A 452 13.16 -17.85 -14.86
N PHE A 453 12.10 -18.19 -14.16
CA PHE A 453 12.16 -18.72 -12.80
C PHE A 453 12.73 -20.13 -12.78
N GLU A 454 13.57 -20.50 -13.70
CA GLU A 454 14.60 -21.43 -13.34
C GLU A 454 15.37 -20.77 -12.19
N VAL A 455 14.92 -21.13 -10.99
CA VAL A 455 15.83 -21.14 -9.86
C VAL A 455 17.08 -21.78 -10.43
N LYS A 456 18.07 -20.98 -10.90
CA LYS A 456 19.43 -21.37 -10.66
C LYS A 456 19.43 -21.53 -9.13
N ARG A 457 19.01 -22.72 -8.67
CA ARG A 457 19.47 -23.20 -7.39
C ARG A 457 20.92 -22.79 -7.45
N ARG A 458 21.28 -21.78 -6.67
CA ARG A 458 22.70 -21.56 -6.38
C ARG A 458 23.14 -22.96 -6.06
N GLU A 459 23.80 -23.60 -7.04
CA GLU A 459 24.47 -24.85 -6.83
C GLU A 459 25.15 -24.59 -5.52
N ARG A 460 24.89 -25.43 -4.54
CA ARG A 460 25.55 -25.33 -3.26
C ARG A 460 27.02 -25.35 -3.68
N ARG A 461 27.65 -24.18 -3.78
CA ARG A 461 29.07 -24.09 -4.10
C ARG A 461 29.72 -24.88 -3.01
N ILE A 462 30.14 -26.07 -3.36
CA ILE A 462 31.06 -26.84 -2.50
C ILE A 462 32.25 -25.91 -2.34
N PRO A 463 32.61 -25.51 -1.11
CA PRO A 463 33.70 -24.58 -0.96
C PRO A 463 34.95 -25.23 -1.63
N SER A 464 35.66 -24.44 -2.40
CA SER A 464 36.98 -24.87 -2.90
C SER A 464 37.82 -25.31 -1.71
N ALA A 465 38.59 -26.38 -1.85
CA ALA A 465 39.56 -26.77 -0.82
C ALA A 465 40.69 -25.74 -0.72
N GLU A 466 40.93 -24.97 -1.77
CA GLU A 466 41.97 -23.95 -1.82
C GLU A 466 41.51 -22.67 -1.11
N PRO A 467 42.26 -22.20 -0.09
CA PRO A 467 41.95 -20.94 0.60
C PRO A 467 42.24 -19.73 -0.29
N ALA A 468 41.56 -18.64 -0.04
CA ALA A 468 41.84 -17.36 -0.70
C ALA A 468 43.05 -16.66 -0.02
N PRO A 469 43.96 -16.01 -0.78
CA PRO A 469 45.05 -15.24 -0.19
C PRO A 469 44.52 -14.03 0.57
N LEU A 470 45.16 -13.64 1.67
CA LEU A 470 44.84 -12.44 2.43
C LEU A 470 45.16 -11.18 1.60
N ARG A 471 44.27 -10.19 1.60
CA ARG A 471 44.45 -8.94 0.86
C ARG A 471 45.69 -8.16 1.31
N ASP A 472 45.92 -8.13 2.63
CA ASP A 472 47.00 -7.32 3.22
C ASP A 472 48.31 -8.10 3.32
N PHE A 473 48.27 -9.44 3.18
CA PHE A 473 49.45 -10.35 3.31
C PHE A 473 49.34 -11.46 2.25
N PRO A 474 49.47 -11.16 0.95
CA PRO A 474 49.30 -12.16 -0.11
C PRO A 474 50.34 -13.28 -0.13
N GLU A 475 51.51 -13.07 0.46
CA GLU A 475 52.60 -14.04 0.59
C GLU A 475 52.33 -15.09 1.66
N MET A 476 51.36 -14.85 2.56
CA MET A 476 51.06 -15.75 3.67
C MET A 476 50.27 -16.96 3.16
N LYS A 477 50.81 -18.14 3.40
CA LYS A 477 50.12 -19.38 3.08
C LYS A 477 48.95 -19.58 4.05
N MET A 478 47.81 -19.87 3.50
CA MET A 478 46.56 -20.09 4.24
C MET A 478 46.13 -21.54 4.12
N VAL A 479 45.40 -22.02 5.12
CA VAL A 479 44.77 -23.35 5.17
C VAL A 479 43.28 -23.14 5.47
N ARG A 480 42.43 -23.84 4.77
CA ARG A 480 40.99 -23.77 4.99
C ARG A 480 40.57 -24.76 6.06
N TYR A 481 39.86 -24.25 7.06
CA TYR A 481 39.32 -25.05 8.16
C TYR A 481 37.80 -25.11 8.10
N ARG A 482 37.23 -26.23 8.53
CA ARG A 482 35.79 -26.43 8.71
C ARG A 482 35.45 -26.28 10.19
N LEU A 483 34.36 -25.59 10.47
CA LEU A 483 33.78 -25.41 11.80
C LEU A 483 32.42 -26.11 11.85
N ALA A 484 32.10 -26.82 12.93
CA ALA A 484 30.86 -27.56 13.11
C ALA A 484 29.65 -26.66 13.47
N VAL A 485 29.71 -25.39 13.15
CA VAL A 485 28.64 -24.40 13.39
C VAL A 485 28.23 -23.74 12.07
N GLY A 486 26.91 -23.53 11.86
CA GLY A 486 26.39 -23.00 10.63
C GLY A 486 25.20 -22.02 10.82
N ARG A 487 24.57 -21.69 9.74
CA ARG A 487 23.42 -20.74 9.73
C ARG A 487 22.26 -21.21 10.60
N ARG A 488 22.03 -22.53 10.70
CA ARG A 488 21.00 -23.11 11.58
C ARG A 488 21.27 -22.87 13.07
N ASP A 489 22.50 -22.63 13.43
CA ASP A 489 22.92 -22.35 14.80
C ASP A 489 22.89 -20.83 15.10
N GLY A 490 22.48 -20.01 14.15
CA GLY A 490 22.36 -18.56 14.29
C GLY A 490 23.68 -17.80 14.21
N VAL A 491 24.74 -18.44 13.70
CA VAL A 491 26.09 -17.89 13.69
C VAL A 491 26.25 -16.81 12.64
N LYS A 492 26.94 -15.72 13.03
CA LYS A 492 27.32 -14.60 12.16
C LYS A 492 28.85 -14.55 12.01
N PRO A 493 29.39 -14.02 10.87
CA PRO A 493 30.83 -13.95 10.65
C PRO A 493 31.62 -13.31 11.80
N GLY A 494 31.14 -12.19 12.35
CA GLY A 494 31.79 -11.48 13.45
C GLY A 494 31.90 -12.30 14.75
N GLN A 495 31.02 -13.26 14.98
CA GLN A 495 31.07 -14.13 16.15
C GLN A 495 32.15 -15.22 16.00
N ILE A 496 32.37 -15.71 14.76
CA ILE A 496 33.44 -16.63 14.45
C ILE A 496 34.78 -15.91 14.57
N VAL A 497 34.93 -14.72 14.01
CA VAL A 497 36.14 -13.88 14.14
C VAL A 497 36.43 -13.61 15.60
N GLY A 498 35.43 -13.19 16.39
CA GLY A 498 35.60 -12.90 17.81
C GLY A 498 36.04 -14.12 18.62
N ALA A 499 35.46 -15.29 18.34
CA ALA A 499 35.83 -16.52 19.03
C ALA A 499 37.28 -16.93 18.69
N ILE A 500 37.67 -16.90 17.42
CA ILE A 500 39.03 -17.25 17.00
C ILE A 500 40.06 -16.25 17.57
N ALA A 501 39.77 -14.95 17.47
CA ALA A 501 40.69 -13.93 17.96
C ALA A 501 40.90 -13.98 19.47
N ASN A 502 39.80 -14.20 20.24
CA ASN A 502 39.89 -14.23 21.70
C ASN A 502 40.51 -15.54 22.24
N GLU A 503 40.12 -16.70 21.69
CA GLU A 503 40.56 -17.99 22.21
C GLU A 503 41.97 -18.39 21.72
N ALA A 504 42.28 -18.04 20.44
CA ALA A 504 43.63 -18.33 19.88
C ALA A 504 44.61 -17.17 20.04
N GLY A 505 44.19 -16.02 20.60
CA GLY A 505 45.05 -14.85 20.71
C GLY A 505 45.50 -14.29 19.35
N MET A 506 44.76 -14.58 18.28
CA MET A 506 45.10 -14.22 16.89
C MET A 506 44.47 -12.86 16.53
N GLU A 507 45.27 -11.95 15.97
CA GLU A 507 44.72 -10.70 15.47
C GLU A 507 43.78 -10.94 14.27
N SER A 508 42.63 -10.25 14.24
CA SER A 508 41.59 -10.42 13.21
C SER A 508 42.09 -10.20 11.78
N LYS A 509 43.18 -9.46 11.59
CA LYS A 509 43.80 -9.23 10.27
C LYS A 509 44.38 -10.48 9.62
N TYR A 510 44.63 -11.52 10.40
CA TYR A 510 45.16 -12.82 9.92
C TYR A 510 44.05 -13.86 9.68
N ILE A 511 42.81 -13.54 9.95
CA ILE A 511 41.65 -14.38 9.68
C ILE A 511 41.14 -14.06 8.27
N GLY A 512 41.20 -15.06 7.38
CA GLY A 512 40.81 -14.93 5.99
C GLY A 512 39.30 -15.05 5.73
N GLU A 513 38.92 -15.57 4.56
CA GLU A 513 37.55 -15.68 4.14
C GLU A 513 36.73 -16.61 5.05
N ILE A 514 35.55 -16.14 5.47
CA ILE A 514 34.58 -16.94 6.25
C ILE A 514 33.35 -17.17 5.41
N CYS A 515 33.05 -18.45 5.12
CA CYS A 515 31.84 -18.85 4.43
C CYS A 515 30.92 -19.65 5.37
N ILE A 516 29.69 -19.17 5.59
CA ILE A 516 28.70 -19.81 6.47
C ILE A 516 27.69 -20.59 5.63
N PHE A 517 27.69 -21.93 5.82
CA PHE A 517 26.74 -22.88 5.24
C PHE A 517 25.61 -23.20 6.22
N ASP A 518 24.66 -24.03 5.83
CA ASP A 518 23.49 -24.32 6.66
C ASP A 518 23.84 -25.02 7.97
N THR A 519 24.80 -25.99 7.93
CA THR A 519 25.18 -26.86 9.07
C THR A 519 26.65 -26.76 9.50
N PHE A 520 27.47 -26.05 8.75
CA PHE A 520 28.88 -25.85 9.03
C PHE A 520 29.36 -24.52 8.47
N SER A 521 30.53 -24.07 8.84
CA SER A 521 31.20 -22.90 8.26
C SER A 521 32.62 -23.26 7.85
N THR A 522 33.21 -22.48 6.94
CA THR A 522 34.66 -22.56 6.65
C THR A 522 35.32 -21.24 6.98
N VAL A 523 36.56 -21.31 7.41
CA VAL A 523 37.41 -20.16 7.70
C VAL A 523 38.81 -20.44 7.19
N ASP A 524 39.46 -19.45 6.60
CA ASP A 524 40.86 -19.54 6.16
C ASP A 524 41.76 -18.96 7.24
N LEU A 525 42.73 -19.75 7.73
CA LEU A 525 43.68 -19.36 8.75
C LEU A 525 45.11 -19.61 8.25
N PRO A 526 46.14 -18.95 8.83
CA PRO A 526 47.54 -19.17 8.46
C PRO A 526 47.97 -20.62 8.61
N GLU A 527 48.81 -21.09 7.68
CA GLU A 527 49.45 -22.41 7.76
C GLU A 527 50.32 -22.52 8.99
N GLY A 528 50.40 -23.70 9.62
CA GLY A 528 51.27 -23.95 10.74
C GLY A 528 50.66 -23.62 12.12
N MET A 529 49.34 -23.72 12.26
CA MET A 529 48.67 -23.57 13.55
C MET A 529 49.20 -24.59 14.56
N PRO A 530 49.69 -24.18 15.74
CA PRO A 530 50.11 -25.11 16.81
C PRO A 530 48.97 -26.02 17.25
N GLN A 531 49.26 -27.29 17.57
CA GLN A 531 48.25 -28.25 18.00
C GLN A 531 47.50 -27.78 19.24
N GLU A 532 48.16 -27.11 20.18
CA GLU A 532 47.54 -26.53 21.37
C GLU A 532 46.47 -25.49 21.01
N THR A 533 46.74 -24.63 20.00
CA THR A 533 45.78 -23.64 19.51
C THR A 533 44.60 -24.30 18.80
N ALA A 534 44.86 -25.35 18.02
CA ALA A 534 43.81 -26.13 17.38
C ALA A 534 42.87 -26.79 18.41
N ASP A 535 43.41 -27.34 19.48
CA ASP A 535 42.64 -27.95 20.56
C ASP A 535 41.81 -26.93 21.35
N ILE A 536 42.36 -25.74 21.61
CA ILE A 536 41.63 -24.63 22.21
C ILE A 536 40.46 -24.20 21.32
N LEU A 537 40.68 -24.00 20.02
CA LEU A 537 39.66 -23.63 19.07
C LEU A 537 38.61 -24.74 18.87
N ALA A 538 38.98 -26.00 18.93
CA ALA A 538 38.03 -27.11 18.86
C ALA A 538 37.07 -27.14 20.07
N ALA A 539 37.58 -26.73 21.25
CA ALA A 539 36.79 -26.63 22.47
C ALA A 539 35.97 -25.33 22.59
N ALA A 540 36.37 -24.29 21.88
CA ALA A 540 35.70 -22.97 21.87
C ALA A 540 34.24 -23.08 21.48
N ARG A 541 33.39 -22.18 22.01
CA ARG A 541 31.94 -22.19 21.76
C ARG A 541 31.43 -20.90 21.12
N VAL A 542 30.67 -21.04 20.05
CA VAL A 542 29.91 -19.95 19.40
C VAL A 542 28.45 -20.29 19.41
N CYS A 543 27.59 -19.36 19.83
CA CYS A 543 26.15 -19.57 19.99
C CYS A 543 25.78 -20.83 20.80
N GLY A 544 26.59 -21.18 21.83
CA GLY A 544 26.38 -22.34 22.69
C GLY A 544 26.86 -23.69 22.14
N ARG A 545 27.34 -23.75 20.89
CA ARG A 545 27.91 -24.96 20.25
C ARG A 545 29.43 -24.89 20.14
N LYS A 546 30.06 -26.04 20.20
CA LYS A 546 31.53 -26.17 19.99
C LYS A 546 31.88 -25.90 18.54
N LEU A 547 32.99 -25.19 18.31
CA LEU A 547 33.49 -24.91 16.95
C LEU A 547 33.96 -26.17 16.23
N ASP A 548 34.58 -27.11 16.94
CA ASP A 548 35.14 -28.38 16.43
C ASP A 548 35.90 -28.16 15.11
N ILE A 549 36.94 -27.33 15.18
CA ILE A 549 37.73 -26.93 14.01
C ILE A 549 38.56 -28.11 13.48
N ARG A 550 38.49 -28.31 12.14
CA ARG A 550 39.26 -29.34 11.43
C ARG A 550 39.69 -28.80 10.07
N GLU A 551 40.82 -29.29 9.54
CA GLU A 551 41.17 -28.96 8.16
C GLU A 551 40.08 -29.40 7.19
N TYR A 552 39.75 -28.52 6.24
CA TYR A 552 38.74 -28.80 5.26
C TYR A 552 39.31 -29.61 4.10
N THR A 553 38.99 -30.90 4.06
CA THR A 553 39.20 -31.73 2.88
C THR A 553 37.94 -31.81 2.07
N ALA A 554 37.98 -31.46 0.78
CA ALA A 554 36.83 -31.54 -0.10
C ALA A 554 36.33 -32.99 -0.16
N GLU A 555 35.17 -33.28 0.44
CA GLU A 555 34.52 -34.58 0.22
C GLU A 555 34.14 -34.70 -1.28
N PRO A 556 34.50 -35.82 -1.93
CA PRO A 556 34.07 -36.06 -3.29
C PRO A 556 32.53 -36.07 -3.33
N PRO A 557 31.90 -35.55 -4.42
CA PRO A 557 30.46 -35.50 -4.51
C PRO A 557 29.90 -36.93 -4.38
N ARG A 558 29.07 -37.17 -3.34
CA ARG A 558 28.33 -38.43 -3.21
C ARG A 558 27.51 -38.60 -4.45
N ARG A 559 27.79 -39.59 -5.29
CA ARG A 559 26.97 -39.98 -6.44
C ARG A 559 25.54 -40.18 -5.97
N ARG A 560 24.64 -39.31 -6.45
CA ARG A 560 23.22 -39.52 -6.31
C ARG A 560 22.88 -40.84 -6.96
N ARG A 561 22.23 -41.75 -6.22
CA ARG A 561 21.43 -42.79 -6.83
C ARG A 561 20.44 -42.10 -7.76
N ASP A 562 20.53 -42.40 -9.04
CA ASP A 562 19.63 -41.95 -10.07
C ASP A 562 18.22 -42.41 -9.70
N PHE A 563 17.44 -41.48 -9.19
CA PHE A 563 15.98 -41.61 -9.28
C PHE A 563 15.62 -41.27 -10.72
N ALA A 564 15.15 -42.27 -11.45
CA ALA A 564 14.56 -42.10 -12.77
C ALA A 564 13.54 -40.96 -12.74
N PRO A 565 13.46 -40.13 -13.76
CA PRO A 565 12.46 -39.09 -13.85
C PRO A 565 11.08 -39.77 -13.89
N LEU A 566 10.24 -39.47 -12.91
CA LEU A 566 8.80 -39.72 -13.01
C LEU A 566 8.31 -38.89 -14.20
N THR A 567 8.10 -39.55 -15.32
CA THR A 567 7.34 -39.04 -16.46
C THR A 567 5.96 -38.68 -15.97
N ALA A 568 5.55 -37.44 -16.26
CA ALA A 568 4.18 -37.01 -16.04
C ALA A 568 3.22 -37.93 -16.83
N PRO A 569 2.08 -38.33 -16.26
CA PRO A 569 1.07 -39.02 -17.04
C PRO A 569 0.42 -38.01 -17.99
N ASP A 570 0.47 -38.37 -19.27
CA ASP A 570 -0.33 -37.75 -20.33
C ASP A 570 -1.80 -37.78 -19.99
N TYR A 571 -2.42 -36.63 -19.91
CA TYR A 571 -3.86 -36.50 -19.79
C TYR A 571 -4.45 -36.66 -21.22
N VAL A 572 -4.80 -37.88 -21.55
CA VAL A 572 -5.64 -38.18 -22.71
C VAL A 572 -7.10 -38.08 -22.26
N ALA A 573 -7.82 -37.16 -22.87
CA ALA A 573 -9.25 -37.10 -22.80
C ALA A 573 -9.82 -38.36 -23.45
N SER A 574 -10.60 -39.16 -22.72
CA SER A 574 -11.51 -40.16 -23.30
C SER A 574 -12.88 -40.06 -22.66
N GLU A 575 -13.80 -39.97 -23.55
CA GLU A 575 -15.24 -39.91 -23.38
C GLU A 575 -15.85 -41.15 -22.67
N LEU A 576 -16.97 -40.88 -21.99
CA LEU A 576 -18.16 -41.72 -21.83
C LEU A 576 -18.01 -43.18 -21.37
N GLY A 577 -18.66 -43.45 -20.24
CA GLY A 577 -19.09 -44.79 -19.84
C GLY A 577 -19.74 -44.74 -18.46
N ASN A 578 -21.08 -44.77 -18.47
CA ASN A 578 -21.89 -45.11 -17.30
C ASN A 578 -21.51 -46.51 -16.83
N GLU A 579 -21.56 -46.76 -15.52
CA GLU A 579 -22.41 -47.82 -14.94
C GLU A 579 -22.01 -48.09 -13.49
N ASP A 580 -23.07 -48.14 -12.68
CA ASP A 580 -23.40 -49.00 -11.54
C ASP A 580 -22.67 -48.84 -10.19
N GLU A 581 -23.47 -48.35 -9.27
CA GLU A 581 -23.90 -48.91 -7.97
C GLU A 581 -22.83 -49.66 -7.15
N ASP A 582 -22.46 -49.12 -5.98
CA ASP A 582 -22.51 -49.95 -4.76
C ASP A 582 -22.76 -49.06 -3.52
N GLU A 583 -23.92 -49.35 -2.91
CA GLU A 583 -24.37 -48.75 -1.64
C GLU A 583 -23.57 -49.38 -0.49
N GLY A 584 -22.94 -48.51 0.31
CA GLY A 584 -22.33 -48.86 1.59
C GLY A 584 -22.93 -48.04 2.71
N GLU A 585 -24.09 -48.46 3.21
CA GLU A 585 -24.73 -48.03 4.45
C GLU A 585 -23.75 -48.05 5.63
N TYR A 586 -23.50 -46.88 6.27
CA TYR A 586 -23.09 -46.86 7.66
C TYR A 586 -24.18 -46.22 8.52
N ARG A 587 -24.88 -47.14 9.24
CA ARG A 587 -25.89 -46.83 10.25
C ARG A 587 -25.27 -46.11 11.42
N HIS A 588 -25.91 -45.02 11.83
CA HIS A 588 -25.82 -44.43 13.17
C HIS A 588 -26.68 -45.29 14.13
N GLU A 589 -26.05 -45.72 15.21
CA GLU A 589 -26.79 -46.04 16.43
C GLU A 589 -26.36 -45.13 17.59
N PRO A 590 -27.28 -44.67 18.44
CA PRO A 590 -27.01 -43.83 19.58
C PRO A 590 -27.01 -44.66 20.89
N GLY A 591 -26.09 -44.34 21.79
CA GLY A 591 -26.06 -44.83 23.16
C GLY A 591 -24.66 -44.68 23.71
N ASP A 592 -24.33 -44.23 24.87
CA ASP A 592 -25.00 -44.01 26.12
C ASP A 592 -24.05 -43.19 26.99
N ILE A 593 -24.64 -42.42 27.88
CA ILE A 593 -24.06 -41.66 28.98
C ILE A 593 -23.34 -42.62 29.95
N ASN A 594 -22.02 -42.42 30.19
CA ASN A 594 -21.48 -42.56 31.56
C ASN A 594 -19.98 -42.19 31.59
N GLY A 595 -19.69 -41.39 32.58
CA GLY A 595 -18.45 -40.74 32.89
C GLY A 595 -17.23 -41.63 33.03
N ASN A 596 -16.10 -41.08 32.58
CA ASN A 596 -14.83 -41.31 33.25
C ASN A 596 -13.91 -40.12 33.03
N SER A 597 -13.68 -39.44 34.15
CA SER A 597 -12.69 -38.38 34.33
C SER A 597 -11.28 -38.87 34.05
N ILE A 598 -10.63 -38.26 33.02
CA ILE A 598 -9.18 -38.39 32.88
C ILE A 598 -8.54 -37.07 33.38
N ASN A 599 -7.86 -37.23 34.50
CA ASN A 599 -7.05 -36.24 35.19
C ASN A 599 -6.03 -35.55 34.26
N TYR A 600 -6.20 -34.27 34.05
CA TYR A 600 -5.15 -33.39 33.57
C TYR A 600 -4.35 -32.89 34.81
N ARG A 601 -3.12 -33.38 34.97
CA ARG A 601 -2.16 -32.82 35.93
C ARG A 601 -1.51 -31.60 35.32
N PRO A 602 -1.57 -30.40 35.92
CA PRO A 602 -0.78 -29.25 35.50
C PRO A 602 0.67 -29.45 35.95
N ARG A 603 1.61 -29.24 35.02
CA ARG A 603 3.05 -29.18 35.33
C ARG A 603 3.30 -27.99 36.26
N GLN A 604 3.79 -28.27 37.47
CA GLN A 604 4.27 -27.34 38.46
C GLN A 604 5.40 -26.48 37.87
N ARG A 605 5.23 -25.16 37.96
CA ARG A 605 6.31 -24.17 37.89
C ARG A 605 7.19 -24.33 39.11
N TYR A 606 8.47 -24.58 38.88
CA TYR A 606 9.50 -24.44 39.93
C TYR A 606 9.85 -22.96 40.02
N ASP A 607 9.35 -22.32 41.09
CA ASP A 607 9.88 -21.06 41.58
C ASP A 607 11.26 -21.35 42.26
N ARG A 608 12.28 -20.71 41.77
CA ARG A 608 13.56 -20.56 42.47
C ARG A 608 13.69 -19.12 42.95
N PRO A 609 14.15 -18.90 44.18
CA PRO A 609 14.19 -17.57 44.78
C PRO A 609 15.30 -16.69 44.18
N LEU A 610 14.96 -15.40 44.09
CA LEU A 610 15.84 -14.32 43.70
C LEU A 610 17.04 -14.20 44.64
N GLY A 611 18.24 -14.51 44.13
CA GLY A 611 19.50 -14.11 44.70
C GLY A 611 19.86 -12.71 44.23
N GLU A 612 20.15 -11.87 45.19
CA GLU A 612 20.61 -10.48 45.06
C GLU A 612 21.76 -10.37 44.06
N ARG A 613 21.58 -9.60 42.96
CA ARG A 613 22.68 -9.09 42.17
C ARG A 613 22.79 -7.61 42.37
N ARG A 614 23.89 -7.21 43.02
CA ARG A 614 24.33 -5.82 43.15
C ARG A 614 24.38 -5.16 41.78
N CYS A 615 23.64 -4.06 41.68
CA CYS A 615 23.78 -3.09 40.60
C CYS A 615 25.14 -2.41 40.69
N ILE A 616 25.91 -2.45 39.61
CA ILE A 616 27.08 -1.59 39.43
C ILE A 616 26.61 -0.50 38.49
N ASP A 617 26.39 0.69 39.08
CA ASP A 617 26.14 1.95 38.37
C ASP A 617 27.40 2.36 37.60
N PHE A 618 27.25 2.45 36.27
CA PHE A 618 28.15 3.22 35.42
C PHE A 618 27.39 4.43 34.89
N ASN A 619 27.34 5.46 35.69
CA ASN A 619 26.95 6.81 35.26
C ASN A 619 28.21 7.68 35.22
N GLY A 620 28.64 8.08 34.05
CA GLY A 620 29.70 9.06 33.83
C GLY A 620 29.69 9.54 32.38
N PRO A 621 29.47 10.85 32.14
CA PRO A 621 29.38 11.37 30.78
C PRO A 621 30.78 11.60 30.20
N ARG A 622 31.12 10.89 29.14
CA ARG A 622 32.29 11.24 28.31
C ARG A 622 31.90 12.37 27.36
N ARG A 623 32.46 13.54 27.64
CA ARG A 623 32.55 14.67 26.71
C ARG A 623 33.43 14.28 25.52
N PHE A 624 32.89 14.33 24.33
CA PHE A 624 33.68 14.41 23.10
C PHE A 624 33.98 15.87 22.81
N GLU A 625 35.26 16.22 22.92
CA GLU A 625 35.81 17.51 22.38
C GLU A 625 35.99 17.33 20.87
N GLY A 626 35.25 18.10 20.09
CA GLY A 626 35.50 18.30 18.67
C GLY A 626 36.43 19.49 18.43
N PRO A 627 37.17 19.55 17.32
CA PRO A 627 38.21 20.53 17.09
C PRO A 627 37.65 21.93 16.82
N ARG A 628 38.28 22.94 17.45
CA ARG A 628 37.99 24.39 17.30
C ARG A 628 38.46 24.90 15.94
N PRO A 629 37.68 25.80 15.28
CA PRO A 629 38.18 26.58 14.15
C PRO A 629 38.99 27.83 14.64
N PRO A 630 39.87 28.35 13.79
CA PRO A 630 40.83 29.41 14.20
C PRO A 630 40.21 30.80 14.29
N ARG A 631 40.67 31.58 15.27
CA ARG A 631 40.41 33.01 15.49
C ARG A 631 41.12 33.85 14.43
N GLY A 632 40.40 34.80 13.86
CA GLY A 632 40.99 35.90 13.09
C GLY A 632 39.99 37.04 12.98
N GLY A 633 40.28 38.09 13.73
CA GLY A 633 39.44 39.24 14.01
C GLY A 633 39.39 40.28 12.91
N LYS A 634 38.38 41.15 13.03
CA LYS A 634 38.48 42.62 13.13
C LYS A 634 37.07 43.22 13.25
N ARG A 635 36.86 43.91 14.35
CA ARG A 635 35.78 44.87 14.58
C ARG A 635 35.87 46.01 13.56
N PHE A 636 34.71 46.46 13.05
CA PHE A 636 34.47 47.86 12.77
C PHE A 636 33.04 48.20 13.14
N ASP A 637 32.95 49.05 14.12
CA ASP A 637 31.81 49.85 14.58
C ASP A 637 31.49 50.94 13.55
N ARG A 638 30.22 51.27 13.35
CA ARG A 638 29.64 52.59 13.25
C ARG A 638 28.20 52.58 12.70
N SER A 639 27.30 52.95 13.57
CA SER A 639 26.02 53.60 13.21
C SER A 639 26.25 55.13 13.16
N PRO A 640 25.25 56.02 12.93
CA PRO A 640 24.15 56.11 11.95
C PRO A 640 24.12 57.50 11.27
N ALA A 641 23.33 57.72 10.22
CA ALA A 641 22.75 59.01 9.79
C ALA A 641 21.74 58.77 8.66
N VAL A 642 20.45 59.03 8.82
CA VAL A 642 19.70 60.28 8.68
C VAL A 642 19.55 60.76 7.23
N ALA A 643 18.31 60.70 6.77
CA ALA A 643 17.54 61.61 5.89
C ALA A 643 18.00 61.85 4.44
N THR A 644 17.11 61.67 3.46
CA THR A 644 16.32 62.77 2.87
C THR A 644 15.44 62.32 1.71
N ARG A 645 14.27 62.88 1.69
CA ARG A 645 13.22 62.96 0.67
C ARG A 645 13.69 63.32 -0.75
N ARG A 646 12.96 62.79 -1.72
CA ARG A 646 12.36 63.38 -2.97
C ARG A 646 11.91 62.22 -3.83
N GLY A 647 10.71 62.05 -4.30
CA GLY A 647 9.71 62.98 -4.81
C GLY A 647 9.48 62.71 -6.29
N PHE A 648 8.23 62.50 -6.67
CA PHE A 648 7.66 62.53 -8.00
C PHE A 648 7.64 61.25 -8.88
N GLY A 649 6.43 60.90 -9.25
CA GLY A 649 5.96 60.61 -10.55
C GLY A 649 4.79 59.61 -10.61
N THR A 650 3.56 60.13 -10.59
CA THR A 650 2.30 59.43 -10.87
C THR A 650 2.11 59.11 -12.38
N PRO A 651 1.31 58.10 -12.74
CA PRO A 651 1.12 57.61 -14.12
C PRO A 651 -0.03 58.29 -14.83
N PRO A 652 -0.17 58.21 -16.16
CA PRO A 652 -1.37 58.62 -16.85
C PRO A 652 -2.33 57.44 -17.11
N SER A 653 -3.55 57.71 -16.78
CA SER A 653 -4.78 57.00 -17.16
C SER A 653 -4.97 57.01 -18.69
N ILE A 654 -5.39 55.86 -19.25
CA ILE A 654 -6.04 55.84 -20.58
C ILE A 654 -7.43 55.20 -20.46
N ARG A 655 -8.35 56.00 -20.98
CA ARG A 655 -9.78 55.89 -21.03
C ARG A 655 -10.29 54.68 -21.85
N ARG A 656 -11.41 54.18 -21.39
CA ARG A 656 -12.41 53.40 -22.16
C ARG A 656 -12.77 54.05 -23.51
N ARG A 657 -12.96 53.23 -24.53
CA ARG A 657 -13.97 53.46 -25.57
C ARG A 657 -14.71 52.19 -25.90
N ASN A 658 -16.01 52.30 -25.75
CA ASN A 658 -17.03 51.36 -26.25
C ASN A 658 -17.04 51.34 -27.78
N GLY A 659 -17.54 50.26 -28.32
CA GLY A 659 -18.25 50.32 -29.56
C GLY A 659 -18.11 49.08 -30.46
N PHE A 660 -19.21 48.38 -30.57
CA PHE A 660 -19.71 47.35 -31.48
C PHE A 660 -19.34 45.91 -31.17
#